data_8b847de1aed5f61851ddd4c62e121424
#
_entry.id   8b847de1aed5f61851ddd4c62e121424
#
_cell.length_a   1.000
_cell.length_b   1.000
_cell.length_c   1.000
_cell.angle_alpha   90.00
_cell.angle_beta   90.00
_cell.angle_gamma   90.00
#
_symmetry.space_group_name_H-M   'P 1'
#
loop_
_entity.id
_entity.type
_entity.pdbx_description
1 polymer ?
#
loop_
_entity_poly.entity_id
_entity_poly.type
_entity_poly.pdbx_seq_one_letter_code
_entity_poly.pdbx_strand_id
1 'polypeptide(L)'
;MLVTASERAAVSGSAQQQAARPINRAVLFMLVPTMIGCLLGANGTVLAQETNQSETAISQDLQSVSFREDTANDNPKPAPKTASPHGKNMPAGAKCPITGMTFATSAAAKPNTAAPTAGASSKAASTTADPYSNRDWWPNQLKIGVLHQNSAMGNPMGADFNYAEEFKKVDLNELKKDIEAVMTTSQDWWPADYGHYGPFFIRMAWHSAGTYRVADGRGGASSGTIRFAPLNSWPDNGNLDKARRLLWPIKQKYGKKISWADLMVFTGNCALESMGFKTFGFAGGRADVWEPESEIYWGPESEWLADKRYTGDRELENPLAAVQMGLIYVNPQGPNGKPDPLASARDIRETFARMAMNDEETVALIAGGHTFGKAHGAADPSKFVGPEPEAAGLEEQGLGWKNKFGTGNGADTITSGLEGAWTTTPAEWSNGYFENLFDYEWELTKSPAGAWQWTPKDKSADGSVPDAHDPKKSHAPMMFTTDLALKMDPKYAVISKRFHENPKEFETAFAKAWYKLTHRDMGPYERGLGAMVPEPQLWQDVIPKVDFELIGKDDIANLKAKVLDSGLSVSQLVSTAWASASTFRGTDKRGGANGARLRLAPQKDWAINQPAEHGAVIEVLEKIQKEFNGTATGGKKVSLADVIVLGGCAAVEKAAMKAGHEIEVPFSPGRNDATAEMTDVVSFSVLEPNADAFRNYYRDGLRRPEELLVDRAHLLTLSAPEMTVLVGGMRVLNANFDKTKHGVFTDKPETLTNDFFVNLLEMGIRWKKTGDHVFEAVDEKTGDVKWTGTEVDLVFGSNSQLRAIAEVYASEDAKEKFVADFVAAWDKVMNLDRFDLRK
;
A
#
# COMPACT_ATOMS: atom_id res chain seq x y z
N MET A 1 44.85 10.85 20.82
CA MET A 1 45.36 12.20 20.89
C MET A 1 44.21 13.14 20.67
N LEU A 2 43.89 13.80 21.76
CA LEU A 2 43.04 14.96 21.94
C LEU A 2 43.35 16.10 20.98
N VAL A 3 42.33 16.94 20.71
CA VAL A 3 42.23 18.41 20.93
C VAL A 3 40.95 18.88 20.26
N THR A 4 39.88 19.17 20.87
CA THR A 4 39.26 20.26 21.63
C THR A 4 39.34 21.65 21.02
N ALA A 5 38.19 22.28 20.96
CA ALA A 5 37.77 23.65 21.31
C ALA A 5 38.03 24.74 20.25
N SER A 6 36.98 25.40 19.90
CA SER A 6 36.37 26.65 20.43
C SER A 6 36.93 27.93 19.81
N GLU A 7 36.05 28.76 19.49
CA GLU A 7 35.80 30.18 19.75
C GLU A 7 35.65 31.11 18.55
N ARG A 8 34.47 31.71 18.52
CA ARG A 8 34.10 33.12 18.43
C ARG A 8 34.81 34.03 17.45
N ALA A 9 34.06 34.74 16.68
CA ALA A 9 33.93 36.20 16.73
C ALA A 9 32.77 36.72 15.90
N ALA A 10 32.01 37.61 16.47
CA ALA A 10 30.94 38.40 15.91
C ALA A 10 31.48 39.58 15.10
N VAL A 11 30.75 40.00 14.03
CA VAL A 11 30.55 41.41 13.72
C VAL A 11 29.26 41.63 12.98
N SER A 12 28.47 42.49 13.54
CA SER A 12 27.27 43.22 13.18
C SER A 12 26.99 43.59 11.73
N GLY A 13 25.68 43.54 11.37
CA GLY A 13 25.12 44.25 10.23
C GLY A 13 23.63 44.11 10.13
N SER A 14 22.92 45.12 10.57
CA SER A 14 21.49 45.31 10.62
C SER A 14 20.75 45.16 9.31
N ALA A 15 19.58 44.49 9.31
CA ALA A 15 18.35 45.02 8.70
C ALA A 15 17.15 44.08 8.95
N GLN A 16 16.18 44.64 9.56
CA GLN A 16 14.75 44.43 9.56
C GLN A 16 14.18 42.99 9.59
N GLN A 17 13.82 42.64 10.81
CA GLN A 17 12.84 41.60 11.13
C GLN A 17 11.43 42.03 10.68
N GLN A 18 10.79 41.15 9.92
CA GLN A 18 9.34 41.00 10.04
C GLN A 18 9.07 39.67 10.78
N ALA A 19 8.42 39.82 11.91
CA ALA A 19 8.16 38.78 12.87
C ALA A 19 7.13 37.77 12.38
N ALA A 20 7.55 36.54 12.18
CA ALA A 20 6.63 35.39 12.27
C ALA A 20 6.42 35.07 13.77
N ARG A 21 5.18 35.15 14.20
CA ARG A 21 4.78 34.78 15.58
C ARG A 21 4.87 33.27 15.74
N PRO A 22 5.49 32.77 16.81
CA PRO A 22 5.42 31.36 17.15
C PRO A 22 4.01 31.01 17.61
N ILE A 23 3.38 30.02 17.02
CA ILE A 23 2.15 29.41 17.50
C ILE A 23 2.46 28.68 18.80
N ASN A 24 1.92 29.19 19.86
CA ASN A 24 2.12 28.76 21.23
C ASN A 24 1.46 27.39 21.45
N ARG A 25 2.24 26.32 21.56
CA ARG A 25 1.82 24.93 21.88
C ARG A 25 1.27 24.74 23.31
N ALA A 26 0.92 25.83 24.00
CA ALA A 26 0.51 25.79 25.42
C ALA A 26 -0.99 25.77 25.66
N VAL A 27 -1.86 25.68 24.65
CA VAL A 27 -3.31 25.75 24.84
C VAL A 27 -4.04 24.41 24.71
N LEU A 28 -3.35 23.29 24.53
CA LEU A 28 -4.01 21.98 24.41
C LEU A 28 -3.95 21.11 25.69
N PHE A 29 -3.61 21.69 26.85
CA PHE A 29 -3.54 20.94 28.12
C PHE A 29 -4.50 21.40 29.21
N MET A 30 -5.51 22.22 28.89
CA MET A 30 -6.51 22.62 29.87
C MET A 30 -7.90 22.69 29.26
N LEU A 31 -8.51 21.53 29.03
CA LEU A 31 -9.99 21.42 28.98
C LEU A 31 -10.40 19.94 28.98
N VAL A 32 -10.19 19.26 30.08
CA VAL A 32 -11.04 18.23 30.67
C VAL A 32 -10.61 18.10 32.12
N PRO A 33 -11.30 18.62 33.05
CA PRO A 33 -12.16 17.79 33.85
C PRO A 33 -13.41 18.51 34.36
N THR A 34 -14.26 17.76 34.91
CA THR A 34 -15.46 18.05 35.66
C THR A 34 -16.75 17.98 34.89
N MET A 35 -17.29 16.83 34.89
CA MET A 35 -18.53 16.43 35.52
C MET A 35 -18.89 15.01 35.12
N ILE A 36 -18.85 14.10 36.01
CA ILE A 36 -19.88 13.10 36.30
C ILE A 36 -19.39 12.37 37.54
N GLY A 37 -19.98 12.71 38.61
CA GLY A 37 -19.93 11.93 39.85
C GLY A 37 -21.07 10.94 39.87
N CYS A 38 -20.76 9.82 40.49
CA CYS A 38 -21.65 8.87 41.12
C CYS A 38 -22.32 7.79 40.25
N LEU A 39 -21.85 6.62 40.52
CA LEU A 39 -22.54 5.37 40.87
C LEU A 39 -22.38 4.21 39.88
N LEU A 40 -21.71 3.22 40.45
CA LEU A 40 -21.79 1.77 40.24
C LEU A 40 -20.80 1.12 39.24
N GLY A 41 -19.95 0.29 39.90
CA GLY A 41 -19.39 -0.91 39.31
C GLY A 41 -17.93 -0.84 38.87
N ALA A 42 -17.03 -0.95 39.80
CA ALA A 42 -15.63 -1.28 39.55
C ALA A 42 -15.56 -2.64 38.84
N ASN A 43 -15.08 -2.65 37.60
CA ASN A 43 -14.31 -3.74 36.99
C ASN A 43 -14.18 -3.65 35.46
N GLY A 44 -14.55 -2.53 34.82
CA GLY A 44 -14.49 -2.42 33.36
C GLY A 44 -13.51 -1.35 32.80
N THR A 45 -12.90 -0.55 33.67
CA THR A 45 -12.22 0.69 33.23
C THR A 45 -10.71 0.56 33.03
N VAL A 46 -10.08 -0.50 33.47
CA VAL A 46 -8.61 -0.65 33.36
C VAL A 46 -8.19 -1.14 31.97
N LEU A 47 -8.97 -2.01 31.33
CA LEU A 47 -8.65 -2.54 29.98
C LEU A 47 -8.81 -1.51 28.85
N ALA A 48 -9.74 -0.56 29.01
CA ALA A 48 -9.96 0.47 27.97
C ALA A 48 -8.91 1.58 27.99
N GLN A 49 -8.26 1.80 29.11
CA GLN A 49 -7.20 2.82 29.23
C GLN A 49 -5.85 2.34 28.69
N GLU A 50 -5.53 1.07 28.82
CA GLU A 50 -4.27 0.51 28.30
C GLU A 50 -4.27 0.34 26.79
N THR A 51 -5.40 -0.03 26.19
CA THR A 51 -5.55 -0.08 24.73
C THR A 51 -5.43 1.31 24.09
N ASN A 52 -5.99 2.34 24.69
CA ASN A 52 -5.87 3.70 24.18
C ASN A 52 -4.44 4.26 24.25
N GLN A 53 -3.62 3.85 25.22
CA GLN A 53 -2.24 4.31 25.29
C GLN A 53 -1.34 3.67 24.23
N SER A 54 -1.56 2.41 23.90
CA SER A 54 -0.81 1.73 22.84
C SER A 54 -1.16 2.26 21.44
N GLU A 55 -2.45 2.53 21.21
CA GLU A 55 -2.91 3.13 19.93
C GLU A 55 -2.39 4.57 19.74
N THR A 56 -2.32 5.34 20.81
CA THR A 56 -1.79 6.71 20.75
C THR A 56 -0.28 6.73 20.44
N ALA A 57 0.47 5.76 20.94
CA ALA A 57 1.90 5.64 20.67
C ALA A 57 2.18 5.32 19.19
N ILE A 58 1.39 4.43 18.59
CA ILE A 58 1.50 4.08 17.16
C ILE A 58 1.14 5.27 16.28
N SER A 59 0.11 6.04 16.65
CA SER A 59 -0.25 7.27 15.92
C SER A 59 0.90 8.28 15.90
N GLN A 60 1.60 8.41 17.03
CA GLN A 60 2.73 9.32 17.09
C GLN A 60 3.93 8.83 16.28
N ASP A 61 4.20 7.53 16.32
CA ASP A 61 5.29 6.93 15.54
C ASP A 61 5.01 6.96 14.02
N LEU A 62 3.76 6.70 13.59
CA LEU A 62 3.38 6.83 12.19
C LEU A 62 3.36 8.29 11.71
N GLN A 63 2.96 9.24 12.57
CA GLN A 63 3.03 10.66 12.24
C GLN A 63 4.47 11.18 12.21
N SER A 64 5.36 10.67 13.06
CA SER A 64 6.77 11.05 13.05
C SER A 64 7.50 10.54 11.81
N VAL A 65 7.05 9.43 11.22
CA VAL A 65 7.58 8.86 9.98
C VAL A 65 7.10 9.65 8.74
N SER A 66 5.92 10.27 8.80
CA SER A 66 5.38 11.05 7.67
C SER A 66 5.80 12.52 7.64
N PHE A 67 6.39 13.07 8.72
CA PHE A 67 6.60 14.50 8.84
C PHE A 67 7.96 14.87 9.48
N ARG A 68 9.04 14.62 8.79
CA ARG A 68 10.27 15.39 9.01
C ARG A 68 10.50 16.28 7.78
N GLU A 69 10.40 17.57 7.98
CA GLU A 69 10.90 18.58 7.06
C GLU A 69 12.43 18.46 6.98
N ASP A 70 12.93 17.93 5.88
CA ASP A 70 14.33 18.07 5.53
C ASP A 70 14.58 19.48 5.01
N THR A 71 15.08 20.35 5.88
CA THR A 71 15.77 21.57 5.47
C THR A 71 17.21 21.24 5.06
N ALA A 72 17.40 20.61 3.94
CA ALA A 72 18.71 20.49 3.32
C ALA A 72 18.60 20.84 1.85
N ASN A 73 19.05 22.03 1.56
CA ASN A 73 19.26 22.58 0.24
C ASN A 73 20.46 21.87 -0.39
N ASP A 74 20.24 20.72 -1.03
CA ASP A 74 21.22 20.10 -1.91
C ASP A 74 20.51 19.60 -3.16
N ASN A 75 20.76 20.28 -4.26
CA ASN A 75 20.46 19.80 -5.59
C ASN A 75 20.99 18.37 -5.73
N PRO A 76 20.15 17.39 -6.09
CA PRO A 76 20.64 16.06 -6.32
C PRO A 76 21.63 16.11 -7.47
N LYS A 77 22.90 15.83 -7.18
CA LYS A 77 23.85 15.46 -8.23
C LYS A 77 23.21 14.33 -9.03
N PRO A 78 23.29 14.38 -10.38
CA PRO A 78 22.77 13.29 -11.19
C PRO A 78 23.39 11.98 -10.71
N ALA A 79 22.57 10.99 -10.49
CA ALA A 79 22.98 9.65 -10.12
C ALA A 79 24.07 9.18 -11.11
N PRO A 80 25.11 8.48 -10.65
CA PRO A 80 26.12 7.95 -11.55
C PRO A 80 25.40 7.05 -12.57
N LYS A 81 25.64 7.34 -13.84
CA LYS A 81 25.12 6.53 -14.94
C LYS A 81 25.62 5.11 -14.75
N THR A 82 24.75 4.22 -14.27
CA THR A 82 25.01 2.79 -14.38
C THR A 82 25.04 2.47 -15.87
N ALA A 83 26.20 2.14 -16.37
CA ALA A 83 26.34 1.71 -17.74
C ALA A 83 25.58 0.38 -17.90
N SER A 84 24.50 0.42 -18.65
CA SER A 84 23.85 -0.78 -19.16
C SER A 84 24.90 -1.64 -19.89
N PRO A 85 24.94 -2.96 -19.69
CA PRO A 85 25.90 -3.83 -20.34
C PRO A 85 25.80 -3.89 -21.87
N HIS A 86 24.81 -3.23 -22.49
CA HIS A 86 24.46 -3.36 -23.90
C HIS A 86 24.86 -2.17 -24.81
N GLY A 87 25.68 -1.25 -24.33
CA GLY A 87 26.11 -0.09 -25.10
C GLY A 87 27.17 -0.38 -26.16
N LYS A 88 27.01 -1.36 -27.03
CA LYS A 88 27.93 -1.62 -28.16
C LYS A 88 27.15 -1.72 -29.45
N ASN A 89 27.53 -0.81 -30.40
CA ASN A 89 27.25 -0.80 -31.84
C ASN A 89 26.13 0.14 -32.34
N MET A 90 26.35 1.45 -32.13
CA MET A 90 25.87 2.44 -33.10
C MET A 90 27.03 2.91 -33.99
N PRO A 91 26.85 3.04 -35.32
CA PRO A 91 27.91 3.56 -36.20
C PRO A 91 28.27 4.99 -35.81
N ALA A 92 29.58 5.26 -35.70
CA ALA A 92 30.10 6.58 -35.41
C ALA A 92 29.69 7.56 -36.54
N GLY A 93 29.04 8.68 -36.16
CA GLY A 93 28.72 9.75 -37.09
C GLY A 93 27.31 9.77 -37.67
N ALA A 94 26.39 8.93 -37.18
CA ALA A 94 25.00 8.99 -37.58
C ALA A 94 24.34 10.31 -37.11
N LYS A 95 23.65 11.01 -38.05
CA LYS A 95 22.88 12.22 -37.75
C LYS A 95 21.40 11.90 -37.69
N CYS A 96 20.71 12.52 -36.75
CA CYS A 96 19.27 12.46 -36.69
C CYS A 96 18.67 13.10 -37.96
N PRO A 97 17.81 12.42 -38.73
CA PRO A 97 17.27 12.95 -39.99
C PRO A 97 16.38 14.18 -39.79
N ILE A 98 15.86 14.41 -38.60
CA ILE A 98 14.94 15.52 -38.30
C ILE A 98 15.66 16.72 -37.66
N THR A 99 16.61 16.49 -36.73
CA THR A 99 17.26 17.57 -35.98
C THR A 99 18.69 17.88 -36.40
N GLY A 100 19.32 17.07 -37.25
CA GLY A 100 20.70 17.26 -37.69
C GLY A 100 21.79 17.06 -36.63
N MET A 101 21.43 16.68 -35.41
CA MET A 101 22.38 16.44 -34.31
C MET A 101 23.19 15.17 -34.51
N THR A 102 24.50 15.27 -34.22
CA THR A 102 25.44 14.15 -34.32
C THR A 102 25.54 13.42 -32.96
N PHE A 103 25.39 12.12 -32.95
CA PHE A 103 25.57 11.32 -31.74
C PHE A 103 27.06 11.23 -31.35
N ALA A 104 27.39 11.65 -30.12
CA ALA A 104 28.77 11.59 -29.61
C ALA A 104 29.13 10.16 -29.21
N THR A 105 30.30 9.68 -29.70
CA THR A 105 30.86 8.38 -29.27
C THR A 105 31.82 8.54 -28.11
N SER A 106 31.68 7.76 -27.07
CA SER A 106 32.68 7.62 -26.01
C SER A 106 33.87 6.79 -26.53
N ALA A 107 35.10 7.25 -26.27
CA ALA A 107 36.33 6.59 -26.71
C ALA A 107 36.46 5.17 -26.15
N ALA A 108 36.77 4.22 -27.03
CA ALA A 108 36.97 2.82 -26.71
C ALA A 108 38.28 2.58 -25.92
N ALA A 109 38.17 1.90 -24.77
CA ALA A 109 39.34 1.33 -24.10
C ALA A 109 39.77 0.02 -24.80
N LYS A 110 41.09 -0.19 -24.94
CA LYS A 110 41.68 -1.36 -25.62
C LYS A 110 41.39 -2.66 -24.84
N PRO A 111 41.12 -3.77 -25.52
CA PRO A 111 40.89 -5.06 -24.88
C PRO A 111 42.19 -5.70 -24.33
N ASN A 112 42.12 -6.19 -23.11
CA ASN A 112 43.14 -6.99 -22.49
C ASN A 112 42.83 -8.46 -22.79
N THR A 113 43.78 -9.14 -23.45
CA THR A 113 43.68 -10.54 -23.86
C THR A 113 44.15 -11.46 -22.73
N ALA A 114 43.22 -12.14 -22.07
CA ALA A 114 43.51 -13.35 -21.30
C ALA A 114 42.50 -14.44 -21.70
N ALA A 115 43.01 -15.64 -22.00
CA ALA A 115 42.25 -16.75 -22.50
C ALA A 115 41.33 -17.37 -21.43
N PRO A 116 40.12 -17.82 -21.79
CA PRO A 116 39.20 -18.42 -20.85
C PRO A 116 39.46 -19.93 -20.69
N THR A 117 39.48 -20.39 -19.45
CA THR A 117 39.40 -21.81 -19.08
C THR A 117 37.97 -22.31 -19.25
N ALA A 118 37.87 -23.51 -19.86
CA ALA A 118 36.61 -24.16 -20.21
C ALA A 118 35.77 -24.55 -18.98
N GLY A 119 34.47 -24.22 -19.04
CA GLY A 119 33.49 -24.67 -18.05
C GLY A 119 32.21 -23.86 -18.04
N ALA A 120 31.75 -23.29 -19.17
CA ALA A 120 30.49 -22.59 -19.26
C ALA A 120 29.50 -23.37 -20.13
N SER A 121 28.38 -23.73 -19.55
CA SER A 121 27.15 -24.12 -20.24
C SER A 121 26.87 -23.15 -21.39
N SER A 122 26.67 -23.68 -22.59
CA SER A 122 26.38 -22.93 -23.78
C SER A 122 25.02 -22.24 -23.62
N LYS A 123 25.02 -20.97 -23.19
CA LYS A 123 23.92 -20.08 -23.53
C LYS A 123 23.94 -19.94 -25.06
N ALA A 124 22.91 -20.43 -25.72
CA ALA A 124 22.66 -20.05 -27.12
C ALA A 124 22.63 -18.52 -27.17
N ALA A 125 23.67 -17.94 -27.77
CA ALA A 125 23.71 -16.50 -27.97
C ALA A 125 22.56 -16.15 -28.92
N SER A 126 21.53 -15.48 -28.41
CA SER A 126 20.60 -14.79 -29.26
C SER A 126 21.40 -13.81 -30.10
N THR A 127 21.38 -14.00 -31.42
CA THR A 127 22.12 -13.15 -32.36
C THR A 127 21.40 -11.83 -32.68
N THR A 128 20.29 -11.59 -32.02
CA THR A 128 19.53 -10.33 -32.09
C THR A 128 19.67 -9.60 -30.77
N ALA A 129 20.26 -8.38 -30.81
CA ALA A 129 20.19 -7.47 -29.66
C ALA A 129 18.72 -7.27 -29.29
N ASP A 130 18.39 -7.29 -28.01
CA ASP A 130 17.06 -6.96 -27.54
C ASP A 130 16.69 -5.55 -28.02
N PRO A 131 15.46 -5.35 -28.56
CA PRO A 131 15.04 -4.03 -29.01
C PRO A 131 14.98 -3.06 -27.85
N TYR A 132 15.48 -1.85 -28.05
CA TYR A 132 15.31 -0.79 -27.06
C TYR A 132 13.86 -0.38 -26.96
N SER A 133 13.37 -0.24 -25.74
CA SER A 133 12.08 0.37 -25.42
C SER A 133 12.21 1.88 -25.23
N ASN A 134 11.08 2.60 -25.24
CA ASN A 134 11.09 4.02 -24.89
C ASN A 134 11.70 4.31 -23.53
N ARG A 135 11.57 3.41 -22.57
CA ARG A 135 12.13 3.49 -21.22
C ARG A 135 13.67 3.51 -21.24
N ASP A 136 14.30 2.80 -22.17
CA ASP A 136 15.76 2.78 -22.30
C ASP A 136 16.31 4.11 -22.80
N TRP A 137 15.53 4.82 -23.62
CA TRP A 137 15.89 6.15 -24.14
C TRP A 137 15.53 7.27 -23.17
N TRP A 138 14.38 7.19 -22.50
CA TRP A 138 13.85 8.20 -21.58
C TRP A 138 13.43 7.57 -20.24
N PRO A 139 14.38 7.17 -19.38
CA PRO A 139 14.08 6.45 -18.15
C PRO A 139 13.29 7.28 -17.12
N ASN A 140 13.33 8.61 -17.22
CA ASN A 140 12.63 9.53 -16.33
C ASN A 140 11.28 10.01 -16.89
N GLN A 141 10.78 9.38 -17.94
CA GLN A 141 9.46 9.70 -18.48
C GLN A 141 8.35 9.33 -17.49
N LEU A 142 7.28 10.13 -17.47
CA LEU A 142 6.11 9.88 -16.60
C LEU A 142 5.49 8.51 -16.92
N LYS A 143 5.25 7.70 -15.87
CA LYS A 143 4.83 6.31 -15.98
C LYS A 143 3.30 6.17 -16.08
N ILE A 144 2.72 6.62 -17.17
CA ILE A 144 1.26 6.60 -17.41
C ILE A 144 0.74 5.17 -17.59
N GLY A 145 1.58 4.20 -17.95
CA GLY A 145 1.21 2.79 -18.13
C GLY A 145 0.50 2.18 -16.93
N VAL A 146 0.77 2.65 -15.71
CA VAL A 146 0.10 2.18 -14.48
C VAL A 146 -1.43 2.38 -14.52
N LEU A 147 -1.92 3.37 -15.26
CA LEU A 147 -3.35 3.65 -15.40
C LEU A 147 -4.07 2.68 -16.36
N HIS A 148 -3.35 1.76 -16.97
CA HIS A 148 -3.87 0.73 -17.87
C HIS A 148 -3.74 -0.69 -17.30
N GLN A 149 -3.18 -0.82 -16.09
CA GLN A 149 -3.05 -2.11 -15.42
C GLN A 149 -4.41 -2.76 -15.14
N ASN A 150 -4.44 -4.08 -15.17
CA ASN A 150 -5.64 -4.88 -14.92
C ASN A 150 -6.82 -4.50 -15.82
N SER A 151 -6.54 -4.17 -17.09
CA SER A 151 -7.58 -3.85 -18.04
C SER A 151 -8.51 -5.05 -18.28
N ALA A 152 -9.77 -4.77 -18.61
CA ALA A 152 -10.74 -5.83 -18.93
C ALA A 152 -10.28 -6.73 -20.09
N MET A 153 -9.45 -6.20 -20.99
CA MET A 153 -8.87 -6.96 -22.12
C MET A 153 -7.84 -8.01 -21.67
N GLY A 154 -7.16 -7.77 -20.55
CA GLY A 154 -6.19 -8.70 -19.95
C GLY A 154 -6.83 -9.77 -19.07
N ASN A 155 -8.12 -9.67 -18.77
CA ASN A 155 -8.82 -10.60 -17.90
C ASN A 155 -9.30 -11.86 -18.66
N PRO A 156 -8.68 -13.05 -18.43
CA PRO A 156 -9.05 -14.26 -19.14
C PRO A 156 -10.43 -14.82 -18.74
N MET A 157 -11.02 -14.31 -17.66
CA MET A 157 -12.34 -14.73 -17.17
C MET A 157 -13.48 -14.02 -17.92
N GLY A 158 -13.17 -12.95 -18.68
CA GLY A 158 -14.16 -12.15 -19.39
C GLY A 158 -14.81 -11.05 -18.53
N ALA A 159 -15.49 -10.12 -19.20
CA ALA A 159 -16.06 -8.93 -18.57
C ALA A 159 -17.23 -9.23 -17.62
N ASP A 160 -17.99 -10.27 -17.89
CA ASP A 160 -19.18 -10.66 -17.10
C ASP A 160 -18.83 -11.54 -15.89
N PHE A 161 -17.56 -11.87 -15.68
CA PHE A 161 -17.15 -12.72 -14.56
C PHE A 161 -17.27 -11.98 -13.24
N ASN A 162 -18.08 -12.54 -12.33
CA ASN A 162 -18.23 -12.03 -10.96
C ASN A 162 -17.70 -13.06 -9.95
N TYR A 163 -16.51 -12.79 -9.41
CA TYR A 163 -15.89 -13.70 -8.45
C TYR A 163 -16.69 -13.87 -7.17
N ALA A 164 -17.36 -12.84 -6.66
CA ALA A 164 -18.17 -12.94 -5.46
C ALA A 164 -19.33 -13.95 -5.63
N GLU A 165 -19.95 -13.98 -6.82
CA GLU A 165 -21.01 -14.96 -7.12
C GLU A 165 -20.45 -16.38 -7.33
N GLU A 166 -19.24 -16.52 -7.83
CA GLU A 166 -18.59 -17.83 -7.93
C GLU A 166 -18.16 -18.35 -6.56
N PHE A 167 -17.62 -17.50 -5.70
CA PHE A 167 -17.19 -17.86 -4.35
C PHE A 167 -18.36 -18.38 -3.48
N LYS A 168 -19.56 -17.81 -3.61
CA LYS A 168 -20.77 -18.30 -2.89
C LYS A 168 -21.10 -19.76 -3.18
N LYS A 169 -20.56 -20.33 -4.25
CA LYS A 169 -20.77 -21.74 -4.64
C LYS A 169 -19.75 -22.69 -4.00
N VAL A 170 -18.81 -22.18 -3.19
CA VAL A 170 -17.80 -22.99 -2.49
C VAL A 170 -18.36 -23.50 -1.18
N ASP A 171 -18.27 -24.79 -0.95
CA ASP A 171 -18.41 -25.37 0.40
C ASP A 171 -17.03 -25.28 1.08
N LEU A 172 -16.90 -24.34 2.00
CA LEU A 172 -15.65 -24.12 2.73
C LEU A 172 -15.27 -25.29 3.64
N ASN A 173 -16.24 -26.08 4.11
CA ASN A 173 -15.95 -27.24 4.95
C ASN A 173 -15.41 -28.40 4.09
N GLU A 174 -15.92 -28.59 2.87
CA GLU A 174 -15.36 -29.54 1.91
C GLU A 174 -13.95 -29.12 1.48
N LEU A 175 -13.80 -27.84 1.12
CA LEU A 175 -12.50 -27.28 0.74
C LEU A 175 -11.46 -27.46 1.87
N LYS A 176 -11.85 -27.22 3.12
CA LYS A 176 -10.99 -27.44 4.30
C LYS A 176 -10.51 -28.88 4.39
N LYS A 177 -11.40 -29.86 4.24
CA LYS A 177 -11.05 -31.29 4.26
C LYS A 177 -10.04 -31.66 3.16
N ASP A 178 -10.24 -31.14 1.95
CA ASP A 178 -9.30 -31.36 0.85
C ASP A 178 -7.93 -30.76 1.15
N ILE A 179 -7.87 -29.57 1.73
CA ILE A 179 -6.63 -28.91 2.13
C ILE A 179 -5.93 -29.70 3.24
N GLU A 180 -6.67 -30.14 4.26
CA GLU A 180 -6.13 -30.96 5.38
C GLU A 180 -5.57 -32.29 4.87
N ALA A 181 -6.20 -32.90 3.88
CA ALA A 181 -5.67 -34.11 3.24
C ALA A 181 -4.33 -33.87 2.54
N VAL A 182 -4.16 -32.74 1.87
CA VAL A 182 -2.86 -32.36 1.26
C VAL A 182 -1.82 -32.13 2.33
N MET A 183 -2.16 -31.50 3.45
CA MET A 183 -1.21 -31.16 4.52
C MET A 183 -0.51 -32.36 5.11
N THR A 184 -1.17 -33.48 5.21
CA THR A 184 -0.65 -34.72 5.83
C THR A 184 -0.21 -35.78 4.81
N THR A 185 -0.30 -35.47 3.50
CA THR A 185 0.13 -36.36 2.42
C THR A 185 1.46 -35.89 1.84
N SER A 186 2.54 -36.28 2.50
CA SER A 186 3.91 -35.94 2.08
C SER A 186 4.21 -36.45 0.67
N GLN A 187 4.83 -35.61 -0.16
CA GLN A 187 5.20 -35.92 -1.53
C GLN A 187 6.71 -36.17 -1.63
N ASP A 188 7.11 -37.23 -2.35
CA ASP A 188 8.54 -37.57 -2.52
C ASP A 188 9.36 -36.45 -3.15
N TRP A 189 8.75 -35.66 -4.05
CA TRP A 189 9.43 -34.58 -4.72
C TRP A 189 9.64 -33.32 -3.83
N TRP A 190 8.88 -33.20 -2.73
CA TRP A 190 8.98 -32.16 -1.71
C TRP A 190 8.48 -32.71 -0.37
N PRO A 191 9.30 -33.47 0.38
CA PRO A 191 8.86 -34.07 1.64
C PRO A 191 8.45 -33.05 2.69
N ALA A 192 7.38 -33.35 3.43
CA ALA A 192 6.87 -32.50 4.50
C ALA A 192 7.76 -32.61 5.75
N ASP A 193 8.17 -31.46 6.31
CA ASP A 193 8.83 -31.41 7.60
C ASP A 193 7.88 -31.92 8.69
N TYR A 194 8.37 -32.76 9.58
CA TYR A 194 7.55 -33.39 10.66
C TYR A 194 6.31 -34.10 10.13
N GLY A 195 6.28 -34.48 8.84
CA GLY A 195 5.13 -35.11 8.19
C GLY A 195 3.92 -34.21 7.93
N HIS A 196 4.07 -32.88 8.05
CA HIS A 196 2.97 -31.94 7.95
C HIS A 196 3.36 -30.66 7.19
N TYR A 197 2.65 -30.32 6.10
CA TYR A 197 2.91 -29.09 5.33
C TYR A 197 2.36 -27.81 5.98
N GLY A 198 1.68 -27.88 7.11
CA GLY A 198 1.07 -26.74 7.77
C GLY A 198 2.00 -25.56 7.95
N PRO A 199 3.21 -25.70 8.53
CA PRO A 199 4.14 -24.58 8.68
C PRO A 199 4.51 -23.94 7.34
N PHE A 200 4.67 -24.73 6.30
CA PHE A 200 4.97 -24.27 4.96
C PHE A 200 3.83 -23.45 4.35
N PHE A 201 2.60 -23.86 4.59
CA PHE A 201 1.40 -23.13 4.13
C PHE A 201 1.10 -21.89 4.97
N ILE A 202 1.39 -21.89 6.27
CA ILE A 202 1.35 -20.68 7.10
C ILE A 202 2.32 -19.65 6.53
N ARG A 203 3.56 -20.03 6.23
CA ARG A 203 4.55 -19.15 5.63
C ARG A 203 4.07 -18.61 4.28
N MET A 204 3.47 -19.43 3.41
CA MET A 204 2.93 -18.96 2.13
C MET A 204 1.81 -17.93 2.32
N ALA A 205 0.85 -18.15 3.22
CA ALA A 205 -0.22 -17.22 3.50
C ALA A 205 0.30 -15.90 4.11
N TRP A 206 1.24 -16.00 5.05
CA TRP A 206 1.91 -14.84 5.62
C TRP A 206 2.63 -14.01 4.55
N HIS A 207 3.44 -14.66 3.71
CA HIS A 207 4.22 -13.98 2.67
C HIS A 207 3.36 -13.42 1.54
N SER A 208 2.19 -14.00 1.27
CA SER A 208 1.22 -13.39 0.35
C SER A 208 0.62 -12.10 0.92
N ALA A 209 0.48 -11.99 2.26
CA ALA A 209 -0.11 -10.85 2.95
C ALA A 209 0.94 -9.80 3.39
N GLY A 210 2.17 -10.23 3.67
CA GLY A 210 3.21 -9.40 4.30
C GLY A 210 3.82 -8.32 3.39
N THR A 211 3.45 -8.29 2.11
CA THR A 211 3.85 -7.23 1.17
C THR A 211 2.99 -5.97 1.27
N TYR A 212 1.93 -5.98 2.08
CA TYR A 212 1.04 -4.83 2.25
C TYR A 212 1.79 -3.60 2.78
N ARG A 213 1.50 -2.44 2.18
CA ARG A 213 2.06 -1.14 2.55
C ARG A 213 0.95 -0.19 2.99
N VAL A 214 1.00 0.24 4.24
CA VAL A 214 -0.03 1.12 4.80
C VAL A 214 -0.08 2.50 4.12
N ALA A 215 1.06 2.98 3.63
CA ALA A 215 1.18 4.32 3.03
C ALA A 215 0.35 4.49 1.75
N ASP A 216 0.24 3.45 0.92
CA ASP A 216 -0.49 3.50 -0.35
C ASP A 216 -1.45 2.31 -0.57
N GLY A 217 -1.56 1.42 0.41
CA GLY A 217 -2.45 0.26 0.35
C GLY A 217 -2.06 -0.81 -0.67
N ARG A 218 -0.89 -0.71 -1.30
CA ARG A 218 -0.40 -1.70 -2.27
C ARG A 218 0.18 -2.92 -1.57
N GLY A 219 0.36 -3.99 -2.35
CA GLY A 219 0.75 -5.29 -1.81
C GLY A 219 -0.40 -6.00 -1.13
N GLY A 220 -0.08 -6.97 -0.27
CA GLY A 220 -1.07 -7.76 0.46
C GLY A 220 -1.59 -8.97 -0.31
N ALA A 221 -2.54 -9.66 0.31
CA ALA A 221 -3.05 -10.94 -0.19
C ALA A 221 -4.25 -10.80 -1.15
N SER A 222 -4.87 -9.60 -1.26
CA SER A 222 -6.20 -9.43 -1.85
C SER A 222 -6.30 -9.70 -3.36
N SER A 223 -5.17 -9.84 -4.05
CA SER A 223 -5.14 -10.07 -5.51
C SER A 223 -4.21 -11.20 -5.96
N GLY A 224 -3.56 -11.90 -5.00
CA GLY A 224 -2.70 -13.04 -5.26
C GLY A 224 -1.41 -12.72 -6.02
N THR A 225 -0.87 -11.52 -5.84
CA THR A 225 0.31 -10.99 -6.56
C THR A 225 1.60 -11.73 -6.29
N ILE A 226 1.70 -12.52 -5.21
CA ILE A 226 2.86 -13.40 -4.95
C ILE A 226 3.12 -14.41 -6.08
N ARG A 227 2.17 -14.60 -7.00
CA ARG A 227 2.33 -15.46 -8.18
C ARG A 227 3.22 -14.86 -9.26
N PHE A 228 3.48 -13.55 -9.20
CA PHE A 228 4.11 -12.76 -10.27
C PHE A 228 5.43 -12.13 -9.82
N ALA A 229 6.26 -11.80 -10.80
CA ALA A 229 7.43 -10.96 -10.58
C ALA A 229 7.04 -9.60 -9.97
N PRO A 230 7.89 -8.99 -9.11
CA PRO A 230 9.14 -9.56 -8.59
C PRO A 230 8.92 -10.48 -7.38
N LEU A 231 7.70 -10.51 -6.81
CA LEU A 231 7.39 -11.14 -5.52
C LEU A 231 7.66 -12.65 -5.51
N ASN A 232 7.30 -13.36 -6.60
CA ASN A 232 7.54 -14.79 -6.72
C ASN A 232 9.04 -15.16 -6.71
N SER A 233 9.92 -14.19 -6.91
CA SER A 233 11.36 -14.36 -7.00
C SER A 233 12.14 -13.66 -5.88
N TRP A 234 11.45 -13.04 -4.93
CA TRP A 234 12.13 -12.49 -3.76
C TRP A 234 12.84 -13.58 -2.95
N PRO A 235 14.07 -13.36 -2.48
CA PRO A 235 14.81 -14.36 -1.69
C PRO A 235 14.04 -14.85 -0.47
N ASP A 236 13.28 -13.97 0.19
CA ASP A 236 12.44 -14.32 1.34
C ASP A 236 11.26 -15.24 0.98
N ASN A 237 10.88 -15.28 -0.29
CA ASN A 237 9.88 -16.19 -0.84
C ASN A 237 10.47 -17.54 -1.33
N GLY A 238 11.73 -17.81 -1.00
CA GLY A 238 12.41 -19.05 -1.39
C GLY A 238 11.57 -20.30 -1.13
N ASN A 239 11.41 -21.12 -2.15
CA ASN A 239 10.64 -22.36 -2.17
C ASN A 239 9.11 -22.23 -2.05
N LEU A 240 8.51 -21.04 -1.92
CA LEU A 240 7.04 -20.89 -1.88
C LEU A 240 6.33 -21.23 -3.20
N ASP A 241 7.06 -21.27 -4.31
CA ASP A 241 6.62 -21.84 -5.57
C ASP A 241 6.20 -23.33 -5.42
N LYS A 242 6.89 -24.11 -4.57
CA LYS A 242 6.53 -25.50 -4.23
C LYS A 242 5.25 -25.56 -3.39
N ALA A 243 5.08 -24.66 -2.43
CA ALA A 243 3.86 -24.60 -1.62
C ALA A 243 2.63 -24.38 -2.52
N ARG A 244 2.69 -23.43 -3.46
CA ARG A 244 1.63 -23.19 -4.43
C ARG A 244 1.41 -24.40 -5.35
N ARG A 245 2.49 -25.09 -5.75
CA ARG A 245 2.38 -26.30 -6.58
C ARG A 245 1.69 -27.45 -5.86
N LEU A 246 1.91 -27.62 -4.57
CA LEU A 246 1.20 -28.61 -3.74
C LEU A 246 -0.33 -28.36 -3.73
N LEU A 247 -0.77 -27.09 -3.85
CA LEU A 247 -2.18 -26.72 -3.88
C LEU A 247 -2.83 -26.84 -5.26
N TRP A 248 -2.04 -27.12 -6.32
CA TRP A 248 -2.59 -27.16 -7.68
C TRP A 248 -3.74 -28.17 -7.86
N PRO A 249 -3.72 -29.38 -7.32
CA PRO A 249 -4.85 -30.31 -7.43
C PRO A 249 -6.15 -29.76 -6.83
N ILE A 250 -6.06 -29.00 -5.73
CA ILE A 250 -7.21 -28.32 -5.12
C ILE A 250 -7.70 -27.21 -6.05
N LYS A 251 -6.81 -26.36 -6.54
CA LYS A 251 -7.15 -25.30 -7.48
C LYS A 251 -7.82 -25.84 -8.74
N GLN A 252 -7.37 -26.98 -9.27
CA GLN A 252 -8.02 -27.66 -10.38
C GLN A 252 -9.44 -28.15 -10.03
N LYS A 253 -9.64 -28.75 -8.86
CA LYS A 253 -10.94 -29.24 -8.41
C LYS A 253 -11.97 -28.11 -8.29
N TYR A 254 -11.62 -27.00 -7.70
CA TYR A 254 -12.53 -25.88 -7.41
C TYR A 254 -12.59 -24.85 -8.56
N GLY A 255 -11.57 -24.77 -9.39
CA GLY A 255 -11.53 -23.95 -10.62
C GLY A 255 -11.78 -22.46 -10.32
N LYS A 256 -12.73 -21.88 -11.03
CA LYS A 256 -13.09 -20.46 -10.93
C LYS A 256 -13.83 -20.08 -9.64
N LYS A 257 -14.33 -21.05 -8.88
CA LYS A 257 -15.06 -20.81 -7.63
C LYS A 257 -14.15 -20.30 -6.52
N ILE A 258 -12.85 -20.62 -6.55
CA ILE A 258 -11.87 -20.13 -5.59
C ILE A 258 -10.72 -19.46 -6.31
N SER A 259 -10.40 -18.22 -5.97
CA SER A 259 -9.19 -17.53 -6.46
C SER A 259 -7.93 -18.13 -5.82
N TRP A 260 -6.77 -17.90 -6.42
CA TRP A 260 -5.51 -18.19 -5.75
C TRP A 260 -5.33 -17.37 -4.49
N ALA A 261 -5.76 -16.11 -4.52
CA ALA A 261 -5.69 -15.21 -3.38
C ALA A 261 -6.43 -15.79 -2.16
N ASP A 262 -7.71 -16.16 -2.33
CA ASP A 262 -8.49 -16.77 -1.25
C ASP A 262 -7.99 -18.17 -0.86
N LEU A 263 -7.57 -18.98 -1.83
CA LEU A 263 -7.04 -20.31 -1.54
C LEU A 263 -5.79 -20.26 -0.67
N MET A 264 -4.83 -19.38 -0.98
CA MET A 264 -3.60 -19.27 -0.19
C MET A 264 -3.87 -18.84 1.25
N VAL A 265 -4.72 -17.83 1.44
CA VAL A 265 -5.07 -17.36 2.79
C VAL A 265 -5.87 -18.42 3.56
N PHE A 266 -6.86 -19.02 2.92
CA PHE A 266 -7.67 -20.06 3.57
C PHE A 266 -6.84 -21.30 3.93
N THR A 267 -5.88 -21.66 3.09
CA THR A 267 -4.93 -22.74 3.39
C THR A 267 -4.09 -22.42 4.64
N GLY A 268 -3.68 -21.18 4.83
CA GLY A 268 -3.00 -20.77 6.06
C GLY A 268 -3.85 -20.94 7.31
N ASN A 269 -5.14 -20.59 7.24
CA ASN A 269 -6.09 -20.84 8.34
C ASN A 269 -6.27 -22.33 8.61
N CYS A 270 -6.52 -23.13 7.57
CA CYS A 270 -6.65 -24.59 7.72
C CYS A 270 -5.38 -25.20 8.32
N ALA A 271 -4.20 -24.68 7.96
CA ALA A 271 -2.93 -25.13 8.50
C ALA A 271 -2.83 -24.88 10.02
N LEU A 272 -3.13 -23.65 10.46
CA LEU A 272 -3.17 -23.32 11.89
C LEU A 272 -4.15 -24.23 12.65
N GLU A 273 -5.36 -24.41 12.12
CA GLU A 273 -6.40 -25.21 12.76
C GLU A 273 -6.05 -26.70 12.81
N SER A 274 -5.43 -27.25 11.78
CA SER A 274 -4.99 -28.64 11.74
C SER A 274 -3.89 -28.96 12.74
N MET A 275 -3.15 -27.96 13.19
CA MET A 275 -2.12 -28.05 14.22
C MET A 275 -2.59 -27.60 15.61
N GLY A 276 -3.93 -27.50 15.81
CA GLY A 276 -4.55 -27.26 17.10
C GLY A 276 -4.79 -25.80 17.48
N PHE A 277 -4.47 -24.83 16.62
CA PHE A 277 -4.76 -23.42 16.85
C PHE A 277 -6.15 -23.04 16.36
N LYS A 278 -6.90 -22.28 17.15
CA LYS A 278 -8.20 -21.75 16.75
C LYS A 278 -8.07 -20.38 16.11
N THR A 279 -8.28 -20.26 14.79
CA THR A 279 -8.26 -18.98 14.09
C THR A 279 -9.44 -18.08 14.50
N PHE A 280 -9.28 -16.76 14.28
CA PHE A 280 -10.36 -15.79 14.55
C PHE A 280 -11.50 -15.90 13.54
N GLY A 281 -11.21 -16.26 12.31
CA GLY A 281 -12.15 -16.42 11.23
C GLY A 281 -11.50 -16.30 9.85
N PHE A 282 -12.35 -16.32 8.81
CA PHE A 282 -11.96 -16.13 7.43
C PHE A 282 -13.05 -15.41 6.64
N ALA A 283 -12.65 -14.38 5.88
CA ALA A 283 -13.50 -13.77 4.88
C ALA A 283 -12.89 -14.00 3.49
N GLY A 284 -13.66 -14.56 2.58
CA GLY A 284 -13.33 -14.65 1.15
C GLY A 284 -13.73 -13.39 0.39
N GLY A 285 -13.48 -13.38 -0.92
CA GLY A 285 -13.84 -12.28 -1.80
C GLY A 285 -12.64 -11.58 -2.45
N ARG A 286 -11.43 -12.17 -2.33
CA ARG A 286 -10.21 -11.71 -3.00
C ARG A 286 -10.22 -12.20 -4.45
N ALA A 287 -10.44 -11.31 -5.41
CA ALA A 287 -10.36 -11.66 -6.83
C ALA A 287 -8.90 -11.67 -7.31
N ASP A 288 -8.55 -12.67 -8.09
CA ASP A 288 -7.22 -12.75 -8.72
C ASP A 288 -7.01 -11.64 -9.75
N VAL A 289 -5.79 -11.11 -9.83
CA VAL A 289 -5.28 -10.35 -10.99
C VAL A 289 -4.49 -11.27 -11.92
N TRP A 290 -4.25 -10.82 -13.16
CA TRP A 290 -3.69 -11.64 -14.21
C TRP A 290 -2.37 -11.13 -14.79
N GLU A 291 -1.82 -10.10 -14.18
CA GLU A 291 -0.57 -9.48 -14.58
C GLU A 291 0.21 -8.99 -13.35
N PRO A 292 1.54 -8.86 -13.43
CA PRO A 292 2.36 -8.31 -12.35
C PRO A 292 2.11 -6.82 -12.12
N GLU A 293 2.36 -6.35 -10.92
CA GLU A 293 2.39 -4.94 -10.57
C GLU A 293 3.67 -4.28 -11.14
N SER A 294 3.64 -3.86 -12.41
CA SER A 294 4.85 -3.50 -13.15
C SER A 294 5.43 -2.11 -12.82
N GLU A 295 4.61 -1.16 -12.41
CA GLU A 295 5.04 0.23 -12.20
C GLU A 295 5.08 0.63 -10.72
N ILE A 296 5.13 -0.36 -9.82
CA ILE A 296 5.23 -0.14 -8.39
C ILE A 296 6.68 0.03 -7.97
N TYR A 297 6.93 1.08 -7.20
CA TYR A 297 8.24 1.36 -6.64
C TYR A 297 8.53 0.43 -5.46
N TRP A 298 9.55 -0.41 -5.59
CA TRP A 298 10.00 -1.35 -4.56
C TRP A 298 11.25 -0.89 -3.81
N GLY A 299 11.78 0.28 -4.16
CA GLY A 299 12.97 0.87 -3.58
C GLY A 299 14.12 1.04 -4.57
N PRO A 300 15.15 1.81 -4.20
CA PRO A 300 16.26 2.17 -5.08
C PRO A 300 17.34 1.09 -5.22
N GLU A 301 17.21 -0.03 -4.54
CA GLU A 301 18.23 -1.08 -4.50
C GLU A 301 18.30 -1.86 -5.80
N SER A 302 19.52 -2.21 -6.21
CA SER A 302 19.79 -3.05 -7.38
C SER A 302 20.15 -4.49 -7.02
N GLU A 303 20.27 -4.80 -5.73
CA GLU A 303 20.66 -6.11 -5.20
C GLU A 303 19.67 -6.56 -4.13
N TRP A 304 19.36 -7.87 -4.11
CA TRP A 304 18.58 -8.48 -3.07
C TRP A 304 19.30 -8.40 -1.71
N LEU A 305 18.55 -8.29 -0.62
CA LEU A 305 19.04 -8.22 0.75
C LEU A 305 20.05 -7.08 0.98
N ALA A 306 20.04 -6.06 0.13
CA ALA A 306 20.84 -4.86 0.31
C ALA A 306 20.11 -3.84 1.18
N ASP A 307 20.90 -2.97 1.80
CA ASP A 307 20.44 -2.01 2.81
C ASP A 307 20.63 -0.56 2.33
N LYS A 308 20.45 -0.36 1.03
CA LYS A 308 20.75 0.91 0.33
C LYS A 308 19.59 1.89 0.31
N ARG A 309 18.40 1.48 0.76
CA ARG A 309 17.18 2.29 0.75
C ARG A 309 17.05 3.26 1.90
N TYR A 310 17.92 3.15 2.89
CA TYR A 310 17.92 4.02 4.05
C TYR A 310 18.66 5.32 3.79
N THR A 311 18.18 6.40 4.40
CA THR A 311 18.88 7.67 4.54
C THR A 311 19.15 7.94 6.03
N GLY A 312 20.01 8.91 6.33
CA GLY A 312 20.29 9.32 7.72
C GLY A 312 20.60 8.16 8.65
N ASP A 313 19.91 8.11 9.77
CA ASP A 313 20.02 7.03 10.77
C ASP A 313 18.92 5.96 10.53
N ARG A 314 19.02 5.25 9.40
CA ARG A 314 18.08 4.23 8.96
C ARG A 314 16.65 4.76 8.79
N GLU A 315 16.50 5.89 8.12
CA GLU A 315 15.20 6.42 7.72
C GLU A 315 14.76 5.75 6.42
N LEU A 316 13.54 5.22 6.40
CA LEU A 316 12.99 4.52 5.25
C LEU A 316 11.97 5.40 4.53
N GLU A 317 12.20 5.59 3.24
CA GLU A 317 11.30 6.35 2.36
C GLU A 317 9.89 5.73 2.31
N ASN A 318 8.85 6.58 2.33
CA ASN A 318 7.51 6.16 1.96
C ASN A 318 7.41 6.00 0.42
N PRO A 319 6.71 4.99 -0.11
CA PRO A 319 5.77 4.07 0.59
C PRO A 319 6.36 2.72 1.00
N LEU A 320 7.69 2.54 1.01
CA LEU A 320 8.33 1.26 1.24
C LEU A 320 7.89 0.63 2.58
N ALA A 321 7.55 -0.65 2.58
CA ALA A 321 7.18 -1.40 3.77
C ALA A 321 8.32 -2.28 4.27
N ALA A 322 8.90 -3.12 3.39
CA ALA A 322 10.04 -3.95 3.74
C ALA A 322 11.27 -3.09 3.98
N VAL A 323 12.03 -3.38 5.03
CA VAL A 323 13.25 -2.64 5.38
C VAL A 323 14.45 -3.00 4.50
N GLN A 324 14.41 -4.11 3.78
CA GLN A 324 15.42 -4.52 2.80
C GLN A 324 14.77 -5.06 1.55
N MET A 325 15.40 -4.83 0.41
CA MET A 325 14.94 -5.36 -0.87
C MET A 325 14.87 -6.89 -0.83
N GLY A 326 13.75 -7.44 -1.32
CA GLY A 326 13.54 -8.88 -1.37
C GLY A 326 13.22 -9.57 -0.03
N LEU A 327 13.10 -8.82 1.06
CA LEU A 327 12.62 -9.29 2.36
C LEU A 327 11.24 -8.71 2.66
N ILE A 328 10.29 -9.55 3.07
CA ILE A 328 8.93 -9.11 3.40
C ILE A 328 8.91 -8.35 4.72
N TYR A 329 9.80 -8.70 5.65
CA TYR A 329 9.93 -8.05 6.93
C TYR A 329 11.37 -7.63 7.22
N VAL A 330 12.17 -8.38 8.00
CA VAL A 330 13.52 -7.98 8.43
C VAL A 330 14.54 -9.08 8.27
N ASN A 331 15.83 -8.73 8.19
CA ASN A 331 16.89 -9.72 8.15
C ASN A 331 16.96 -10.48 9.48
N PRO A 332 16.72 -11.80 9.50
CA PRO A 332 16.70 -12.60 10.71
C PRO A 332 18.04 -12.67 11.44
N GLN A 333 19.15 -12.39 10.72
CA GLN A 333 20.48 -12.32 11.30
C GLN A 333 20.78 -10.96 11.97
N GLY A 334 19.85 -9.98 11.87
CA GLY A 334 20.04 -8.60 12.30
C GLY A 334 20.36 -7.64 11.15
N PRO A 335 20.27 -6.32 11.38
CA PRO A 335 20.54 -5.29 10.37
C PRO A 335 21.91 -5.46 9.72
N ASN A 336 21.96 -5.46 8.38
CA ASN A 336 23.17 -5.74 7.61
C ASN A 336 23.84 -7.12 7.94
N GLY A 337 23.08 -8.11 8.40
CA GLY A 337 23.59 -9.42 8.80
C GLY A 337 24.42 -9.38 10.09
N LYS A 338 24.31 -8.33 10.91
CA LYS A 338 24.98 -8.22 12.20
C LYS A 338 24.05 -8.66 13.33
N PRO A 339 24.47 -9.59 14.18
CA PRO A 339 23.60 -10.18 15.21
C PRO A 339 23.41 -9.23 16.41
N ASP A 340 22.64 -8.16 16.20
CA ASP A 340 22.28 -7.17 17.20
C ASP A 340 20.76 -7.17 17.42
N PRO A 341 20.25 -7.76 18.53
CA PRO A 341 18.82 -7.83 18.82
C PRO A 341 18.13 -6.46 19.00
N LEU A 342 18.83 -5.49 19.61
CA LEU A 342 18.23 -4.16 19.85
C LEU A 342 18.11 -3.35 18.54
N ALA A 343 19.12 -3.43 17.69
CA ALA A 343 19.04 -2.85 16.35
C ALA A 343 17.94 -3.53 15.51
N SER A 344 17.79 -4.86 15.65
CA SER A 344 16.71 -5.62 15.00
C SER A 344 15.33 -5.17 15.47
N ALA A 345 15.14 -4.85 16.75
CA ALA A 345 13.86 -4.39 17.29
C ALA A 345 13.38 -3.09 16.61
N ARG A 346 14.30 -2.19 16.25
CA ARG A 346 13.98 -0.98 15.49
C ARG A 346 13.44 -1.32 14.09
N ASP A 347 14.15 -2.17 13.35
CA ASP A 347 13.75 -2.59 12.01
C ASP A 347 12.41 -3.35 12.04
N ILE A 348 12.21 -4.21 13.04
CA ILE A 348 10.95 -4.95 13.24
C ILE A 348 9.80 -3.96 13.41
N ARG A 349 9.93 -3.01 14.33
CA ARG A 349 8.88 -2.04 14.65
C ARG A 349 8.52 -1.19 13.43
N GLU A 350 9.52 -0.69 12.72
CA GLU A 350 9.33 0.09 11.49
C GLU A 350 8.58 -0.71 10.43
N THR A 351 9.04 -1.93 10.14
CA THR A 351 8.43 -2.77 9.11
C THR A 351 7.01 -3.18 9.47
N PHE A 352 6.78 -3.65 10.69
CA PHE A 352 5.45 -4.10 11.09
C PHE A 352 4.45 -2.94 11.21
N ALA A 353 4.87 -1.76 11.66
CA ALA A 353 4.05 -0.55 11.63
C ALA A 353 3.62 -0.20 10.20
N ARG A 354 4.53 -0.31 9.21
CA ARG A 354 4.21 -0.10 7.80
C ARG A 354 3.29 -1.18 7.22
N MET A 355 3.17 -2.31 7.89
CA MET A 355 2.18 -3.35 7.61
C MET A 355 0.89 -3.19 8.43
N ALA A 356 0.69 -2.06 9.10
CA ALA A 356 -0.44 -1.73 9.98
C ALA A 356 -0.50 -2.52 11.29
N MET A 357 0.66 -3.04 11.80
CA MET A 357 0.73 -3.80 13.05
C MET A 357 1.33 -2.96 14.18
N ASN A 358 0.70 -2.98 15.34
CA ASN A 358 1.25 -2.41 16.57
C ASN A 358 2.24 -3.38 17.24
N ASP A 359 2.88 -2.94 18.35
CA ASP A 359 3.87 -3.77 19.05
C ASP A 359 3.27 -5.09 19.59
N GLU A 360 2.03 -5.08 20.06
CA GLU A 360 1.35 -6.29 20.55
C GLU A 360 1.05 -7.28 19.43
N GLU A 361 0.49 -6.78 18.32
CA GLU A 361 0.22 -7.58 17.11
C GLU A 361 1.53 -8.12 16.53
N THR A 362 2.60 -7.33 16.55
CA THR A 362 3.93 -7.73 16.09
C THR A 362 4.50 -8.89 16.89
N VAL A 363 4.51 -8.77 18.24
CA VAL A 363 4.97 -9.86 19.11
C VAL A 363 4.12 -11.10 18.95
N ALA A 364 2.79 -10.95 18.89
CA ALA A 364 1.86 -12.06 18.71
C ALA A 364 2.10 -12.79 17.37
N LEU A 365 2.30 -12.05 16.29
CA LEU A 365 2.55 -12.61 14.96
C LEU A 365 3.88 -13.36 14.89
N ILE A 366 4.97 -12.76 15.38
CA ILE A 366 6.29 -13.41 15.34
C ILE A 366 6.28 -14.68 16.18
N ALA A 367 5.85 -14.60 17.43
CA ALA A 367 5.83 -15.74 18.33
C ALA A 367 4.86 -16.84 17.86
N GLY A 368 3.67 -16.44 17.38
CA GLY A 368 2.66 -17.37 16.85
C GLY A 368 3.14 -18.09 15.60
N GLY A 369 3.78 -17.37 14.67
CA GLY A 369 4.37 -17.96 13.47
C GLY A 369 5.53 -18.89 13.78
N HIS A 370 6.44 -18.48 14.65
CA HIS A 370 7.62 -19.25 15.04
C HIS A 370 7.30 -20.39 16.03
N THR A 371 6.05 -20.50 16.50
CA THR A 371 5.61 -21.73 17.19
C THR A 371 5.70 -22.95 16.28
N PHE A 372 5.57 -22.77 14.96
CA PHE A 372 5.46 -23.83 13.96
C PHE A 372 6.70 -23.95 13.07
N GLY A 373 7.01 -25.17 12.69
CA GLY A 373 7.99 -25.48 11.66
C GLY A 373 9.43 -25.28 12.05
N LYS A 374 10.25 -25.12 11.04
CA LYS A 374 11.69 -24.89 11.15
C LYS A 374 12.22 -23.96 10.03
N ALA A 375 13.35 -23.34 10.29
CA ALA A 375 14.18 -22.73 9.26
C ALA A 375 15.06 -23.78 8.56
N HIS A 376 15.46 -23.50 7.30
CA HIS A 376 16.24 -24.40 6.46
C HIS A 376 17.54 -23.75 6.01
N GLY A 377 18.64 -24.32 6.43
CA GLY A 377 20.01 -23.89 6.14
C GLY A 377 20.98 -25.05 6.13
N ALA A 378 20.63 -26.15 5.46
CA ALA A 378 21.43 -27.38 5.41
C ALA A 378 22.82 -27.15 4.84
N ALA A 379 23.01 -26.19 3.94
CA ALA A 379 24.31 -25.84 3.34
C ALA A 379 24.31 -24.40 2.80
N ASP A 380 25.48 -23.94 2.36
CA ASP A 380 25.71 -22.60 1.80
C ASP A 380 24.89 -22.39 0.51
N PRO A 381 23.86 -21.47 0.52
CA PRO A 381 23.01 -21.27 -0.64
C PRO A 381 23.76 -20.76 -1.86
N SER A 382 24.82 -19.97 -1.68
CA SER A 382 25.62 -19.46 -2.80
C SER A 382 26.30 -20.53 -3.63
N LYS A 383 26.49 -21.73 -3.07
CA LYS A 383 27.12 -22.88 -3.75
C LYS A 383 26.11 -23.84 -4.35
N PHE A 384 24.95 -23.98 -3.74
CA PHE A 384 24.06 -25.09 -4.03
C PHE A 384 22.70 -24.70 -4.58
N VAL A 385 22.22 -23.47 -4.31
CA VAL A 385 20.91 -23.03 -4.76
C VAL A 385 21.01 -22.38 -6.14
N GLY A 386 20.15 -22.81 -7.05
CA GLY A 386 20.01 -22.26 -8.40
C GLY A 386 19.22 -20.95 -8.41
N PRO A 387 18.97 -20.38 -9.61
CA PRO A 387 18.26 -19.13 -9.74
C PRO A 387 16.80 -19.21 -9.25
N GLU A 388 16.25 -18.07 -8.94
CA GLU A 388 14.84 -17.83 -8.59
C GLU A 388 13.91 -18.14 -9.78
N PRO A 389 12.58 -18.23 -9.58
CA PRO A 389 11.63 -18.63 -10.62
C PRO A 389 11.71 -17.83 -11.93
N GLU A 390 11.88 -16.50 -11.85
CA GLU A 390 11.95 -15.66 -13.06
C GLU A 390 13.24 -15.80 -13.85
N ALA A 391 14.34 -16.17 -13.19
CA ALA A 391 15.63 -16.41 -13.84
C ALA A 391 15.91 -17.88 -14.12
N ALA A 392 15.06 -18.80 -13.68
CA ALA A 392 15.17 -20.22 -13.95
C ALA A 392 14.90 -20.54 -15.42
N GLY A 393 15.45 -21.66 -15.92
CA GLY A 393 15.22 -22.11 -17.29
C GLY A 393 13.77 -22.50 -17.56
N LEU A 394 13.37 -22.46 -18.83
CA LEU A 394 12.01 -22.84 -19.27
C LEU A 394 11.63 -24.27 -18.84
N GLU A 395 12.60 -25.17 -18.77
CA GLU A 395 12.44 -26.57 -18.36
C GLU A 395 12.02 -26.72 -16.89
N GLU A 396 12.27 -25.71 -16.04
CA GLU A 396 11.87 -25.72 -14.64
C GLU A 396 10.39 -25.31 -14.45
N GLN A 397 9.71 -24.86 -15.49
CA GLN A 397 8.26 -24.59 -15.51
C GLN A 397 7.77 -23.66 -14.39
N GLY A 398 8.52 -22.58 -14.13
CA GLY A 398 8.22 -21.58 -13.11
C GLY A 398 8.58 -22.02 -11.69
N LEU A 399 9.34 -23.09 -11.52
CA LEU A 399 9.96 -23.45 -10.25
C LEU A 399 11.40 -22.94 -10.22
N GLY A 400 11.77 -22.27 -9.15
CA GLY A 400 13.11 -21.76 -8.92
C GLY A 400 13.84 -22.48 -7.79
N TRP A 401 14.99 -21.92 -7.43
CA TRP A 401 15.80 -22.34 -6.27
C TRP A 401 16.16 -23.84 -6.26
N LYS A 402 16.43 -24.39 -7.43
CA LYS A 402 16.83 -25.82 -7.54
C LYS A 402 18.07 -26.07 -6.71
N ASN A 403 17.94 -26.90 -5.70
CA ASN A 403 19.00 -27.20 -4.76
C ASN A 403 19.80 -28.45 -5.22
N LYS A 404 21.14 -28.33 -5.21
CA LYS A 404 22.07 -29.40 -5.61
C LYS A 404 22.77 -30.06 -4.42
N PHE A 405 22.44 -29.65 -3.19
CA PHE A 405 23.00 -30.22 -1.98
C PHE A 405 22.23 -31.49 -1.60
N GLY A 406 22.94 -32.59 -1.39
CA GLY A 406 22.34 -33.88 -1.01
C GLY A 406 21.21 -34.30 -1.94
N THR A 407 20.02 -34.50 -1.39
CA THR A 407 18.80 -34.84 -2.14
C THR A 407 18.11 -33.61 -2.77
N GLY A 408 18.50 -32.43 -2.37
CA GLY A 408 17.91 -31.17 -2.83
C GLY A 408 16.62 -30.75 -2.13
N ASN A 409 16.08 -31.59 -1.27
CA ASN A 409 14.84 -31.35 -0.51
C ASN A 409 14.86 -32.07 0.85
N GLY A 410 13.79 -32.10 1.59
CA GLY A 410 13.71 -32.73 2.90
C GLY A 410 14.77 -32.17 3.86
N ALA A 411 15.58 -33.07 4.45
CA ALA A 411 16.66 -32.69 5.37
C ALA A 411 17.74 -31.81 4.73
N ASP A 412 17.86 -31.84 3.41
CA ASP A 412 18.84 -31.06 2.65
C ASP A 412 18.30 -29.75 2.12
N THR A 413 17.09 -29.33 2.54
CA THR A 413 16.45 -28.09 2.09
C THR A 413 17.25 -26.85 2.51
N ILE A 414 17.34 -25.88 1.60
CA ILE A 414 17.96 -24.57 1.83
C ILE A 414 16.93 -23.49 1.50
N THR A 415 16.68 -22.57 2.43
CA THR A 415 15.85 -21.35 2.23
C THR A 415 16.56 -20.10 2.78
N SER A 416 16.34 -19.76 4.05
CA SER A 416 16.92 -18.58 4.70
C SER A 416 18.42 -18.72 5.05
N GLY A 417 18.94 -19.92 5.06
CA GLY A 417 20.27 -20.22 5.54
C GLY A 417 20.40 -20.41 7.05
N LEU A 418 19.39 -20.04 7.85
CA LEU A 418 19.29 -20.42 9.26
C LEU A 418 18.74 -21.84 9.36
N GLU A 419 19.06 -22.58 10.43
CA GLU A 419 18.72 -24.00 10.55
C GLU A 419 18.19 -24.33 11.93
N GLY A 420 17.03 -25.00 12.01
CA GLY A 420 16.45 -25.52 13.24
C GLY A 420 15.03 -25.01 13.52
N ALA A 421 14.43 -25.51 14.58
CA ALA A 421 13.10 -25.12 15.05
C ALA A 421 13.18 -24.37 16.38
N TRP A 422 12.14 -23.58 16.67
CA TRP A 422 12.04 -22.75 17.87
C TRP A 422 11.42 -23.50 19.06
N THR A 423 10.58 -24.51 18.78
CA THR A 423 9.81 -25.24 19.79
C THR A 423 10.09 -26.73 19.75
N THR A 424 9.69 -27.40 20.82
CA THR A 424 9.80 -28.86 20.93
C THR A 424 8.68 -29.59 20.19
N THR A 425 7.61 -28.90 19.79
CA THR A 425 6.45 -29.42 19.09
C THR A 425 6.14 -28.61 17.82
N PRO A 426 7.03 -28.67 16.78
CA PRO A 426 6.95 -27.78 15.62
C PRO A 426 5.71 -27.95 14.73
N ALA A 427 4.91 -28.99 14.93
CA ALA A 427 3.66 -29.24 14.19
C ALA A 427 2.40 -29.14 15.09
N GLU A 428 2.53 -28.57 16.29
CA GLU A 428 1.43 -28.40 17.24
C GLU A 428 1.44 -26.98 17.85
N TRP A 429 0.27 -26.43 18.10
CA TRP A 429 0.14 -25.16 18.81
C TRP A 429 0.55 -25.30 20.28
N SER A 430 1.41 -24.45 20.77
CA SER A 430 1.88 -24.44 22.15
C SER A 430 2.39 -23.06 22.55
N ASN A 431 2.67 -22.84 23.84
CA ASN A 431 3.38 -21.67 24.33
C ASN A 431 4.92 -21.84 24.30
N GLY A 432 5.40 -22.96 23.71
CA GLY A 432 6.79 -23.37 23.72
C GLY A 432 7.79 -22.36 23.14
N TYR A 433 7.34 -21.45 22.27
CA TYR A 433 8.19 -20.36 21.78
C TYR A 433 8.62 -19.42 22.94
N PHE A 434 7.68 -18.94 23.75
CA PHE A 434 8.00 -18.08 24.88
C PHE A 434 8.69 -18.84 26.01
N GLU A 435 8.30 -20.09 26.27
CA GLU A 435 8.97 -20.96 27.24
C GLU A 435 10.47 -21.03 26.88
N ASN A 436 10.82 -21.44 25.68
CA ASN A 436 12.21 -21.51 25.25
C ASN A 436 12.90 -20.14 25.22
N LEU A 437 12.21 -19.08 24.79
CA LEU A 437 12.80 -17.75 24.73
C LEU A 437 13.26 -17.28 26.13
N PHE A 438 12.46 -17.54 27.19
CA PHE A 438 12.70 -17.03 28.54
C PHE A 438 13.46 -17.99 29.41
N ASP A 439 13.26 -19.31 29.29
CA ASP A 439 13.87 -20.31 30.17
C ASP A 439 15.33 -20.57 29.88
N TYR A 440 15.78 -20.27 28.63
CA TYR A 440 17.16 -20.46 28.26
C TYR A 440 17.96 -19.16 28.21
N GLU A 441 19.26 -19.27 28.56
CA GLU A 441 20.29 -18.32 28.18
C GLU A 441 20.80 -18.66 26.78
N TRP A 442 20.92 -17.67 25.91
CA TRP A 442 21.26 -17.85 24.51
C TRP A 442 22.70 -17.44 24.21
N GLU A 443 23.37 -18.21 23.36
CA GLU A 443 24.70 -17.89 22.82
C GLU A 443 24.70 -17.89 21.30
N LEU A 444 25.50 -16.99 20.71
CA LEU A 444 25.59 -16.83 19.27
C LEU A 444 26.33 -18.03 18.65
N THR A 445 25.77 -18.58 17.56
CA THR A 445 26.32 -19.66 16.78
C THR A 445 26.10 -19.44 15.29
N LYS A 446 26.55 -20.39 14.49
CA LYS A 446 26.30 -20.41 13.04
C LYS A 446 25.58 -21.67 12.64
N SER A 447 24.65 -21.53 11.68
CA SER A 447 24.03 -22.64 10.99
C SER A 447 25.05 -23.40 10.11
N PRO A 448 24.71 -24.56 9.59
CA PRO A 448 25.54 -25.27 8.56
C PRO A 448 25.77 -24.43 7.29
N ALA A 449 24.82 -23.54 6.96
CA ALA A 449 24.97 -22.60 5.85
C ALA A 449 25.85 -21.38 6.18
N GLY A 450 26.28 -21.23 7.43
CA GLY A 450 27.12 -20.13 7.89
C GLY A 450 26.39 -18.88 8.37
N ALA A 451 25.06 -18.88 8.38
CA ALA A 451 24.25 -17.79 8.88
C ALA A 451 24.30 -17.69 10.42
N TRP A 452 24.18 -16.47 10.94
CA TRP A 452 24.15 -16.23 12.39
C TRP A 452 22.79 -16.61 12.97
N GLN A 453 22.83 -17.40 14.06
CA GLN A 453 21.66 -17.79 14.86
C GLN A 453 22.07 -18.01 16.32
N TRP A 454 21.11 -18.27 17.19
CA TRP A 454 21.34 -18.45 18.62
C TRP A 454 20.94 -19.84 19.08
N THR A 455 21.72 -20.41 19.99
CA THR A 455 21.46 -21.71 20.60
C THR A 455 21.49 -21.59 22.10
N PRO A 456 20.77 -22.44 22.87
CA PRO A 456 20.89 -22.44 24.33
C PRO A 456 22.32 -22.74 24.80
N LYS A 457 22.78 -22.00 25.79
CA LYS A 457 24.03 -22.29 26.50
C LYS A 457 23.94 -23.60 27.29
N ASP A 458 22.78 -23.90 27.80
CA ASP A 458 22.52 -25.08 28.61
C ASP A 458 22.39 -26.31 27.71
N LYS A 459 23.26 -27.25 27.90
CA LYS A 459 23.26 -28.52 27.16
C LYS A 459 22.08 -29.44 27.52
N SER A 460 21.31 -29.16 28.56
CA SER A 460 20.07 -29.90 28.85
C SER A 460 19.01 -29.70 27.76
N ALA A 461 19.11 -28.64 26.97
CA ALA A 461 18.27 -28.40 25.82
C ALA A 461 18.60 -29.28 24.61
N ASP A 462 19.78 -29.93 24.59
CA ASP A 462 20.19 -30.79 23.51
C ASP A 462 19.24 -31.99 23.41
N GLY A 463 18.71 -32.26 22.21
CA GLY A 463 17.83 -33.40 21.99
C GLY A 463 16.35 -33.14 22.33
N SER A 464 15.95 -31.93 22.70
CA SER A 464 14.56 -31.62 23.02
C SER A 464 13.67 -31.40 21.81
N VAL A 465 14.22 -31.06 20.63
CA VAL A 465 13.49 -30.82 19.39
C VAL A 465 13.65 -32.05 18.48
N PRO A 466 12.56 -32.65 17.98
CA PRO A 466 12.65 -33.78 17.05
C PRO A 466 13.27 -33.32 15.72
N ASP A 467 13.98 -34.23 15.03
CA ASP A 467 14.39 -34.01 13.64
C ASP A 467 13.17 -34.08 12.71
N ALA A 468 13.14 -33.22 11.69
CA ALA A 468 12.01 -33.14 10.78
C ALA A 468 11.80 -34.36 9.89
N HIS A 469 12.88 -35.16 9.61
CA HIS A 469 12.87 -36.24 8.64
C HIS A 469 13.46 -37.56 9.19
N ASP A 470 14.12 -37.54 10.35
CA ASP A 470 14.72 -38.73 10.97
C ASP A 470 14.27 -38.89 12.42
N PRO A 471 13.35 -39.81 12.71
CA PRO A 471 12.79 -39.95 14.07
C PRO A 471 13.83 -40.42 15.11
N LYS A 472 15.05 -40.75 14.69
CA LYS A 472 16.14 -41.14 15.58
C LYS A 472 17.04 -39.98 15.98
N LYS A 473 16.86 -38.83 15.36
CA LYS A 473 17.63 -37.63 15.63
C LYS A 473 16.82 -36.60 16.35
N SER A 474 17.53 -35.79 17.10
CA SER A 474 16.94 -34.61 17.79
C SER A 474 17.98 -33.51 17.90
N HIS A 475 17.52 -32.31 18.15
CA HIS A 475 18.31 -31.08 18.15
C HIS A 475 18.00 -30.23 19.37
N ALA A 476 18.82 -29.21 19.64
CA ALA A 476 18.47 -28.13 20.52
C ALA A 476 17.51 -27.14 19.79
N PRO A 477 16.64 -26.41 20.51
CA PRO A 477 15.91 -25.31 19.91
C PRO A 477 16.87 -24.18 19.48
N MET A 478 16.42 -23.33 18.57
CA MET A 478 17.20 -22.17 18.14
C MET A 478 16.35 -20.91 18.13
N MET A 479 17.01 -19.74 18.14
CA MET A 479 16.40 -18.45 17.96
C MET A 479 17.14 -17.64 16.90
N PHE A 480 16.38 -16.78 16.21
CA PHE A 480 16.95 -15.75 15.35
C PHE A 480 17.44 -14.55 16.20
N THR A 481 18.24 -13.69 15.62
CA THR A 481 18.58 -12.41 16.26
C THR A 481 17.31 -11.55 16.46
N THR A 482 16.38 -11.64 15.53
CA THR A 482 15.07 -10.97 15.60
C THR A 482 14.16 -11.55 16.69
N ASP A 483 14.26 -12.83 17.03
CA ASP A 483 13.53 -13.40 18.16
C ASP A 483 14.04 -12.86 19.49
N LEU A 484 15.36 -12.75 19.64
CA LEU A 484 15.94 -12.17 20.85
C LEU A 484 15.58 -10.69 21.05
N ALA A 485 15.22 -9.99 19.99
CA ALA A 485 14.66 -8.64 20.09
C ALA A 485 13.40 -8.60 20.94
N LEU A 486 12.54 -9.64 20.87
CA LEU A 486 11.33 -9.73 21.69
C LEU A 486 11.59 -9.92 23.19
N LYS A 487 12.77 -10.46 23.54
CA LYS A 487 13.22 -10.58 24.94
C LYS A 487 13.99 -9.34 25.43
N MET A 488 14.73 -8.68 24.52
CA MET A 488 15.72 -7.67 24.90
C MET A 488 15.25 -6.23 24.73
N ASP A 489 14.37 -5.93 23.76
CA ASP A 489 13.78 -4.60 23.60
C ASP A 489 12.80 -4.32 24.75
N PRO A 490 12.93 -3.19 25.48
CA PRO A 490 12.11 -2.92 26.67
C PRO A 490 10.60 -2.91 26.44
N LYS A 491 10.15 -2.47 25.26
CA LYS A 491 8.71 -2.44 24.92
C LYS A 491 8.21 -3.85 24.57
N TYR A 492 8.94 -4.56 23.72
CA TYR A 492 8.57 -5.94 23.35
C TYR A 492 8.67 -6.91 24.53
N ALA A 493 9.66 -6.76 25.40
CA ALA A 493 9.86 -7.65 26.55
C ALA A 493 8.67 -7.65 27.52
N VAL A 494 8.01 -6.50 27.72
CA VAL A 494 6.81 -6.40 28.55
C VAL A 494 5.66 -7.23 27.96
N ILE A 495 5.46 -7.12 26.64
CA ILE A 495 4.41 -7.84 25.92
C ILE A 495 4.72 -9.35 25.89
N SER A 496 5.94 -9.70 25.51
CA SER A 496 6.41 -11.09 25.44
C SER A 496 6.31 -11.80 26.78
N LYS A 497 6.69 -11.12 27.89
CA LYS A 497 6.56 -11.69 29.23
C LYS A 497 5.11 -11.87 29.65
N ARG A 498 4.22 -10.91 29.34
CA ARG A 498 2.80 -11.04 29.59
C ARG A 498 2.22 -12.25 28.83
N PHE A 499 2.58 -12.44 27.58
CA PHE A 499 2.13 -13.59 26.77
C PHE A 499 2.70 -14.92 27.25
N HIS A 500 3.93 -14.93 27.74
CA HIS A 500 4.54 -16.09 28.38
C HIS A 500 3.75 -16.50 29.63
N GLU A 501 3.41 -15.54 30.50
CA GLU A 501 2.66 -15.73 31.73
C GLU A 501 1.15 -16.01 31.49
N ASN A 502 0.61 -15.58 30.35
CA ASN A 502 -0.81 -15.68 30.00
C ASN A 502 -1.03 -16.29 28.60
N PRO A 503 -0.86 -17.61 28.43
CA PRO A 503 -0.97 -18.27 27.11
C PRO A 503 -2.30 -18.04 26.40
N LYS A 504 -3.39 -17.81 27.14
CA LYS A 504 -4.70 -17.54 26.53
C LYS A 504 -4.83 -16.13 25.95
N GLU A 505 -4.15 -15.14 26.52
CA GLU A 505 -4.04 -13.81 25.91
C GLU A 505 -3.22 -13.89 24.62
N PHE A 506 -2.10 -14.63 24.64
CA PHE A 506 -1.28 -14.86 23.46
C PHE A 506 -2.09 -15.51 22.32
N GLU A 507 -2.82 -16.57 22.62
CA GLU A 507 -3.67 -17.25 21.64
C GLU A 507 -4.68 -16.28 21.03
N THR A 508 -5.32 -15.44 21.85
CA THR A 508 -6.32 -14.46 21.40
C THR A 508 -5.68 -13.35 20.57
N ALA A 509 -4.54 -12.83 21.00
CA ALA A 509 -3.80 -11.78 20.30
C ALA A 509 -3.31 -12.30 18.94
N PHE A 510 -2.72 -13.49 18.89
CA PHE A 510 -2.28 -14.09 17.64
C PHE A 510 -3.44 -14.36 16.66
N ALA A 511 -4.58 -14.86 17.15
CA ALA A 511 -5.76 -15.10 16.31
C ALA A 511 -6.25 -13.81 15.63
N LYS A 512 -6.35 -12.71 16.38
CA LYS A 512 -6.77 -11.41 15.86
C LYS A 512 -5.71 -10.78 14.93
N ALA A 513 -4.44 -10.84 15.31
CA ALA A 513 -3.34 -10.30 14.51
C ALA A 513 -3.18 -11.06 13.19
N TRP A 514 -3.33 -12.39 13.18
CA TRP A 514 -3.37 -13.20 11.98
C TRP A 514 -4.54 -12.82 11.05
N TYR A 515 -5.72 -12.64 11.62
CA TYR A 515 -6.88 -12.18 10.86
C TYR A 515 -6.62 -10.79 10.25
N LYS A 516 -6.10 -9.84 11.02
CA LYS A 516 -5.74 -8.51 10.52
C LYS A 516 -4.67 -8.60 9.43
N LEU A 517 -3.59 -9.36 9.64
CA LEU A 517 -2.52 -9.55 8.64
C LEU A 517 -3.06 -9.95 7.28
N THR A 518 -3.99 -10.90 7.26
CA THR A 518 -4.50 -11.52 6.03
C THR A 518 -5.73 -10.83 5.44
N HIS A 519 -6.35 -9.85 6.13
CA HIS A 519 -7.62 -9.23 5.71
C HIS A 519 -7.61 -7.70 5.64
N ARG A 520 -6.56 -7.01 6.15
CA ARG A 520 -6.52 -5.53 6.20
C ARG A 520 -6.56 -4.85 4.83
N ASP A 521 -6.23 -5.56 3.75
CA ASP A 521 -6.22 -5.10 2.37
C ASP A 521 -7.51 -5.41 1.58
N MET A 522 -8.54 -5.94 2.27
CA MET A 522 -9.82 -6.27 1.65
C MET A 522 -10.83 -5.12 1.63
N GLY A 523 -10.55 -4.03 2.36
CA GLY A 523 -11.47 -2.91 2.52
C GLY A 523 -12.51 -3.14 3.62
N PRO A 524 -13.70 -2.53 3.53
CA PRO A 524 -14.70 -2.58 4.58
C PRO A 524 -15.26 -3.99 4.80
N TYR A 525 -15.73 -4.20 6.02
CA TYR A 525 -16.27 -5.49 6.50
C TYR A 525 -17.29 -6.13 5.55
N GLU A 526 -18.15 -5.33 4.93
CA GLU A 526 -19.23 -5.77 4.04
C GLU A 526 -18.74 -6.47 2.77
N ARG A 527 -17.46 -6.35 2.45
CA ARG A 527 -16.85 -7.06 1.32
C ARG A 527 -16.50 -8.52 1.64
N GLY A 528 -16.42 -8.86 2.91
CA GLY A 528 -16.11 -10.21 3.36
C GLY A 528 -17.21 -11.20 2.99
N LEU A 529 -16.85 -12.32 2.37
CA LEU A 529 -17.77 -13.36 1.92
C LEU A 529 -17.55 -14.66 2.70
N GLY A 530 -18.64 -15.40 2.90
CA GLY A 530 -18.63 -16.74 3.50
C GLY A 530 -19.17 -16.81 4.92
N ALA A 531 -19.38 -18.04 5.40
CA ALA A 531 -19.98 -18.32 6.71
C ALA A 531 -18.99 -18.20 7.89
N MET A 532 -17.70 -18.02 7.60
CA MET A 532 -16.63 -17.93 8.60
C MET A 532 -16.19 -16.49 8.87
N VAL A 533 -16.89 -15.49 8.31
CA VAL A 533 -16.60 -14.07 8.55
C VAL A 533 -16.90 -13.77 10.03
N PRO A 534 -15.90 -13.31 10.81
CA PRO A 534 -16.11 -12.99 12.23
C PRO A 534 -16.86 -11.66 12.40
N GLU A 535 -17.04 -11.22 13.65
CA GLU A 535 -17.54 -9.87 13.92
C GLU A 535 -16.62 -8.79 13.35
N PRO A 536 -17.19 -7.62 12.95
CA PRO A 536 -16.41 -6.55 12.37
C PRO A 536 -15.37 -6.01 13.35
N GLN A 537 -14.18 -5.71 12.85
CA GLN A 537 -13.10 -5.10 13.59
C GLN A 537 -13.02 -3.60 13.28
N LEU A 538 -12.64 -2.77 14.25
CA LEU A 538 -12.63 -1.32 14.10
C LEU A 538 -11.79 -0.83 12.91
N TRP A 539 -10.64 -1.48 12.64
CA TRP A 539 -9.75 -1.17 11.52
C TRP A 539 -10.34 -1.48 10.12
N GLN A 540 -11.53 -2.12 10.05
CA GLN A 540 -12.24 -2.38 8.80
C GLN A 540 -13.15 -1.24 8.35
N ASP A 541 -13.00 -0.05 8.92
CA ASP A 541 -13.76 1.15 8.56
C ASP A 541 -15.29 0.94 8.56
N VAL A 542 -15.80 0.32 9.62
CA VAL A 542 -17.19 -0.12 9.76
C VAL A 542 -18.18 1.03 9.54
N ILE A 543 -19.21 0.77 8.76
CA ILE A 543 -20.32 1.69 8.50
C ILE A 543 -21.63 0.98 8.88
N PRO A 544 -22.56 1.66 9.56
CA PRO A 544 -23.84 1.06 9.90
C PRO A 544 -24.63 0.69 8.63
N LYS A 545 -25.33 -0.44 8.66
CA LYS A 545 -26.25 -0.77 7.57
C LYS A 545 -27.36 0.25 7.50
N VAL A 546 -27.83 0.53 6.29
CA VAL A 546 -29.01 1.39 6.08
C VAL A 546 -30.23 0.67 6.64
N ASP A 547 -30.93 1.29 7.59
CA ASP A 547 -32.10 0.78 8.31
C ASP A 547 -33.36 1.62 8.07
N PHE A 548 -33.36 2.41 7.00
CA PHE A 548 -34.44 3.33 6.62
C PHE A 548 -34.76 3.21 5.13
N GLU A 549 -35.94 3.70 4.75
CA GLU A 549 -36.34 3.77 3.35
C GLU A 549 -35.52 4.83 2.60
N LEU A 550 -35.00 4.46 1.42
CA LEU A 550 -34.21 5.35 0.58
C LEU A 550 -35.06 6.42 -0.08
N ILE A 551 -34.43 7.56 -0.34
CA ILE A 551 -35.03 8.68 -1.06
C ILE A 551 -35.26 8.33 -2.53
N GLY A 552 -36.39 8.82 -3.09
CA GLY A 552 -36.76 8.68 -4.49
C GLY A 552 -36.38 9.89 -5.34
N LYS A 553 -36.71 9.85 -6.63
CA LYS A 553 -36.36 10.90 -7.60
C LYS A 553 -36.83 12.29 -7.19
N ASP A 554 -38.06 12.40 -6.70
CA ASP A 554 -38.61 13.71 -6.29
C ASP A 554 -37.91 14.28 -5.05
N ASP A 555 -37.50 13.39 -4.12
CA ASP A 555 -36.75 13.77 -2.94
C ASP A 555 -35.32 14.22 -3.35
N ILE A 556 -34.69 13.54 -4.28
CA ILE A 556 -33.38 13.90 -4.85
C ILE A 556 -33.44 15.27 -5.50
N ALA A 557 -34.46 15.54 -6.36
CA ALA A 557 -34.62 16.83 -7.00
C ALA A 557 -34.84 17.97 -5.99
N ASN A 558 -35.68 17.74 -4.97
CA ASN A 558 -35.90 18.69 -3.88
C ASN A 558 -34.60 18.99 -3.08
N LEU A 559 -33.86 17.96 -2.73
CA LEU A 559 -32.60 18.12 -2.00
C LEU A 559 -31.57 18.88 -2.84
N LYS A 560 -31.41 18.55 -4.16
CA LYS A 560 -30.55 19.31 -5.07
C LYS A 560 -30.93 20.80 -5.08
N ALA A 561 -32.21 21.12 -5.23
CA ALA A 561 -32.68 22.50 -5.20
C ALA A 561 -32.34 23.21 -3.88
N LYS A 562 -32.60 22.57 -2.73
CA LYS A 562 -32.28 23.15 -1.40
C LYS A 562 -30.77 23.38 -1.23
N VAL A 563 -29.92 22.46 -1.71
CA VAL A 563 -28.46 22.63 -1.65
C VAL A 563 -28.02 23.81 -2.52
N LEU A 564 -28.56 23.94 -3.73
CA LEU A 564 -28.24 25.06 -4.63
C LEU A 564 -28.76 26.43 -4.14
N ASP A 565 -29.86 26.46 -3.37
CA ASP A 565 -30.45 27.65 -2.76
C ASP A 565 -29.81 28.03 -1.41
N SER A 566 -28.91 27.18 -0.87
CA SER A 566 -28.25 27.42 0.42
C SER A 566 -27.24 28.56 0.41
N GLY A 567 -26.86 29.07 -0.76
CA GLY A 567 -25.84 30.10 -0.94
C GLY A 567 -24.44 29.57 -1.08
N LEU A 568 -24.25 28.26 -1.00
CA LEU A 568 -22.95 27.64 -1.26
C LEU A 568 -22.57 27.73 -2.75
N SER A 569 -21.30 28.04 -3.04
CA SER A 569 -20.80 28.13 -4.40
C SER A 569 -20.59 26.75 -5.04
N VAL A 570 -20.50 26.70 -6.36
CA VAL A 570 -20.13 25.49 -7.10
C VAL A 570 -18.77 24.95 -6.62
N SER A 571 -17.78 25.83 -6.48
CA SER A 571 -16.45 25.50 -5.99
C SER A 571 -16.47 24.80 -4.63
N GLN A 572 -17.22 25.32 -3.67
CA GLN A 572 -17.36 24.76 -2.31
C GLN A 572 -18.00 23.38 -2.32
N LEU A 573 -19.10 23.21 -3.04
CA LEU A 573 -19.81 21.93 -3.12
C LEU A 573 -18.98 20.85 -3.82
N VAL A 574 -18.32 21.20 -4.94
CA VAL A 574 -17.45 20.30 -5.70
C VAL A 574 -16.25 19.89 -4.86
N SER A 575 -15.55 20.84 -4.23
CA SER A 575 -14.37 20.52 -3.43
C SER A 575 -14.70 19.69 -2.19
N THR A 576 -15.87 19.90 -1.57
CA THR A 576 -16.33 19.12 -0.40
C THR A 576 -16.70 17.68 -0.79
N ALA A 577 -17.43 17.49 -1.88
CA ALA A 577 -17.76 16.14 -2.38
C ALA A 577 -16.49 15.38 -2.80
N TRP A 578 -15.57 16.07 -3.48
CA TRP A 578 -14.27 15.51 -3.84
C TRP A 578 -13.46 15.12 -2.60
N ALA A 579 -13.36 16.00 -1.60
CA ALA A 579 -12.66 15.73 -0.35
C ALA A 579 -13.20 14.48 0.39
N SER A 580 -14.52 14.27 0.30
CA SER A 580 -15.15 13.07 0.86
C SER A 580 -14.80 11.81 0.09
N ALA A 581 -14.97 11.81 -1.24
CA ALA A 581 -14.85 10.63 -2.08
C ALA A 581 -13.41 10.26 -2.44
N SER A 582 -12.54 11.25 -2.67
CA SER A 582 -11.20 11.03 -3.20
C SER A 582 -10.21 10.42 -2.20
N THR A 583 -10.60 10.16 -0.96
CA THR A 583 -9.80 9.38 -0.01
C THR A 583 -9.72 7.90 -0.38
N PHE A 584 -10.61 7.44 -1.26
CA PHE A 584 -10.63 6.04 -1.69
C PHE A 584 -9.30 5.59 -2.29
N ARG A 585 -8.92 4.36 -1.96
CA ARG A 585 -7.78 3.66 -2.55
C ARG A 585 -8.23 2.34 -3.17
N GLY A 586 -8.07 2.21 -4.48
CA GLY A 586 -8.41 0.98 -5.22
C GLY A 586 -7.54 -0.22 -4.84
N THR A 587 -6.40 0.02 -4.20
CA THR A 587 -5.43 -0.99 -3.78
C THR A 587 -5.91 -1.82 -2.59
N ASP A 588 -6.37 -1.18 -1.52
CA ASP A 588 -6.88 -1.83 -0.31
C ASP A 588 -8.37 -1.58 -0.05
N LYS A 589 -9.05 -0.89 -0.95
CA LYS A 589 -10.50 -0.63 -0.91
C LYS A 589 -10.95 0.22 0.29
N ARG A 590 -10.04 0.99 0.88
CA ARG A 590 -10.32 1.88 2.02
C ARG A 590 -10.62 3.30 1.57
N GLY A 591 -11.26 4.07 2.45
CA GLY A 591 -11.67 5.45 2.17
C GLY A 591 -12.96 5.53 1.34
N GLY A 592 -13.24 6.73 0.81
CA GLY A 592 -14.44 7.01 0.04
C GLY A 592 -15.47 7.87 0.77
N ALA A 593 -16.58 8.14 0.09
CA ALA A 593 -17.61 9.06 0.59
C ALA A 593 -18.52 8.44 1.66
N ASN A 594 -18.65 7.11 1.68
CA ASN A 594 -19.51 6.42 2.61
C ASN A 594 -19.00 6.58 4.05
N GLY A 595 -19.90 6.81 5.00
CA GLY A 595 -19.57 7.12 6.38
C GLY A 595 -19.49 8.59 6.72
N ALA A 596 -19.48 9.50 5.74
CA ALA A 596 -19.34 10.95 5.94
C ALA A 596 -18.17 11.31 6.88
N ARG A 597 -17.04 10.57 6.80
CA ARG A 597 -15.92 10.74 7.71
C ARG A 597 -15.20 12.09 7.56
N LEU A 598 -15.50 12.84 6.49
CA LEU A 598 -15.06 14.22 6.32
C LEU A 598 -15.43 15.14 7.52
N ARG A 599 -16.50 14.82 8.26
CA ARG A 599 -16.91 15.54 9.49
C ARG A 599 -16.25 15.01 10.78
N LEU A 600 -15.54 13.91 10.71
CA LEU A 600 -14.94 13.19 11.85
C LEU A 600 -13.42 13.32 11.84
N ALA A 601 -12.80 13.23 13.01
CA ALA A 601 -11.36 13.04 13.11
C ALA A 601 -10.98 11.66 12.54
N PRO A 602 -9.83 11.51 11.85
CA PRO A 602 -8.83 12.56 11.60
C PRO A 602 -9.14 13.41 10.35
N GLN A 603 -10.03 12.97 9.46
CA GLN A 603 -10.23 13.55 8.12
C GLN A 603 -10.66 15.02 8.14
N LYS A 604 -11.50 15.41 9.11
CA LYS A 604 -11.94 16.81 9.26
C LYS A 604 -10.79 17.79 9.52
N ASP A 605 -9.69 17.29 10.11
CA ASP A 605 -8.56 18.10 10.58
C ASP A 605 -7.41 18.15 9.55
N TRP A 606 -7.51 17.39 8.44
CA TRP A 606 -6.48 17.38 7.41
C TRP A 606 -6.34 18.74 6.72
N ALA A 607 -5.09 19.20 6.56
CA ALA A 607 -4.82 20.51 5.98
C ALA A 607 -5.43 20.70 4.59
N ILE A 608 -5.36 19.65 3.75
CA ILE A 608 -5.94 19.65 2.39
C ILE A 608 -7.46 19.94 2.38
N ASN A 609 -8.15 19.61 3.45
CA ASN A 609 -9.60 19.84 3.56
C ASN A 609 -9.95 21.24 4.08
N GLN A 610 -8.95 22.10 4.34
CA GLN A 610 -9.19 23.45 4.79
C GLN A 610 -10.27 23.49 5.90
N PRO A 611 -10.01 23.00 7.11
CA PRO A 611 -11.00 22.62 8.12
C PRO A 611 -12.10 23.69 8.39
N ALA A 612 -11.74 24.97 8.32
CA ALA A 612 -12.68 26.05 8.53
C ALA A 612 -13.71 26.18 7.39
N GLU A 613 -13.27 26.02 6.13
CA GLU A 613 -14.13 26.14 4.96
C GLU A 613 -15.05 24.92 4.82
N HIS A 614 -14.47 23.71 4.82
CA HIS A 614 -15.28 22.50 4.73
C HIS A 614 -16.19 22.32 5.95
N GLY A 615 -15.75 22.72 7.15
CA GLY A 615 -16.59 22.69 8.34
C GLY A 615 -17.87 23.52 8.16
N ALA A 616 -17.74 24.75 7.64
CA ALA A 616 -18.90 25.59 7.36
C ALA A 616 -19.83 25.00 6.30
N VAL A 617 -19.28 24.37 5.25
CA VAL A 617 -20.09 23.67 4.24
C VAL A 617 -20.83 22.48 4.86
N ILE A 618 -20.16 21.67 5.66
CA ILE A 618 -20.76 20.51 6.34
C ILE A 618 -21.90 20.94 7.27
N GLU A 619 -21.74 22.01 8.03
CA GLU A 619 -22.82 22.55 8.91
C GLU A 619 -24.09 22.89 8.12
N VAL A 620 -23.96 23.50 6.94
CA VAL A 620 -25.09 23.81 6.06
C VAL A 620 -25.74 22.52 5.53
N LEU A 621 -24.94 21.56 5.07
CA LEU A 621 -25.44 20.29 4.55
C LEU A 621 -26.10 19.43 5.65
N GLU A 622 -25.56 19.41 6.86
CA GLU A 622 -26.21 18.78 8.02
C GLU A 622 -27.58 19.42 8.36
N LYS A 623 -27.68 20.72 8.24
CA LYS A 623 -28.97 21.42 8.45
C LYS A 623 -29.99 20.94 7.42
N ILE A 624 -29.63 20.90 6.14
CA ILE A 624 -30.49 20.41 5.06
C ILE A 624 -30.90 18.94 5.31
N GLN A 625 -29.96 18.07 5.68
CA GLN A 625 -30.23 16.69 6.06
C GLN A 625 -31.24 16.59 7.21
N LYS A 626 -31.02 17.32 8.29
CA LYS A 626 -31.90 17.32 9.49
C LYS A 626 -33.31 17.82 9.16
N GLU A 627 -33.42 18.89 8.36
CA GLU A 627 -34.72 19.43 7.91
C GLU A 627 -35.46 18.42 7.04
N PHE A 628 -34.79 17.78 6.09
CA PHE A 628 -35.40 16.75 5.26
C PHE A 628 -35.86 15.56 6.10
N ASN A 629 -34.99 15.00 6.93
CA ASN A 629 -35.27 13.83 7.75
C ASN A 629 -36.37 14.10 8.79
N GLY A 630 -36.53 15.35 9.24
CA GLY A 630 -37.58 15.76 10.16
C GLY A 630 -38.97 15.93 9.51
N THR A 631 -39.03 16.09 8.19
CA THR A 631 -40.28 16.31 7.45
C THR A 631 -40.66 15.16 6.51
N ALA A 632 -39.71 14.25 6.21
CA ALA A 632 -39.94 13.12 5.33
C ALA A 632 -40.96 12.13 5.92
N THR A 633 -41.79 11.55 5.05
CA THR A 633 -42.80 10.59 5.40
C THR A 633 -42.46 9.20 4.89
N GLY A 634 -43.17 8.17 5.37
CA GLY A 634 -42.95 6.80 4.91
C GLY A 634 -41.67 6.17 5.37
N GLY A 635 -41.01 6.66 6.43
CA GLY A 635 -39.74 6.13 6.94
C GLY A 635 -38.52 6.49 6.13
N LYS A 636 -38.65 7.37 5.13
CA LYS A 636 -37.55 7.84 4.30
C LYS A 636 -36.58 8.70 5.10
N LYS A 637 -35.29 8.49 4.84
CA LYS A 637 -34.20 9.34 5.34
C LYS A 637 -33.09 9.46 4.28
N VAL A 638 -32.25 10.46 4.48
CA VAL A 638 -31.01 10.65 3.73
C VAL A 638 -29.84 10.76 4.71
N SER A 639 -28.72 10.08 4.43
CA SER A 639 -27.47 10.24 5.18
C SER A 639 -26.77 11.56 4.83
N LEU A 640 -25.91 12.06 5.71
CA LEU A 640 -25.05 13.18 5.37
C LEU A 640 -24.06 12.81 4.25
N ALA A 641 -23.58 11.58 4.23
CA ALA A 641 -22.74 11.06 3.14
C ALA A 641 -23.41 11.21 1.78
N ASP A 642 -24.69 10.87 1.69
CA ASP A 642 -25.48 11.07 0.47
C ASP A 642 -25.71 12.55 0.16
N VAL A 643 -25.98 13.40 1.15
CA VAL A 643 -26.19 14.86 0.93
C VAL A 643 -24.91 15.53 0.43
N ILE A 644 -23.73 15.12 0.93
CA ILE A 644 -22.43 15.65 0.46
C ILE A 644 -22.22 15.31 -1.02
N VAL A 645 -22.40 14.05 -1.40
CA VAL A 645 -22.23 13.61 -2.79
C VAL A 645 -23.27 14.26 -3.70
N LEU A 646 -24.53 14.31 -3.26
CA LEU A 646 -25.62 14.93 -4.01
C LEU A 646 -25.38 16.43 -4.23
N GLY A 647 -24.82 17.13 -3.23
CA GLY A 647 -24.41 18.52 -3.35
C GLY A 647 -23.37 18.75 -4.44
N GLY A 648 -22.36 17.88 -4.51
CA GLY A 648 -21.38 17.90 -5.59
C GLY A 648 -22.01 17.64 -6.97
N CYS A 649 -22.91 16.65 -7.07
CA CYS A 649 -23.65 16.36 -8.32
C CYS A 649 -24.47 17.57 -8.78
N ALA A 650 -25.24 18.20 -7.87
CA ALA A 650 -26.05 19.38 -8.17
C ALA A 650 -25.17 20.57 -8.64
N ALA A 651 -24.00 20.75 -8.02
CA ALA A 651 -23.06 21.81 -8.41
C ALA A 651 -22.47 21.57 -9.82
N VAL A 652 -22.14 20.31 -10.16
CA VAL A 652 -21.68 19.94 -11.51
C VAL A 652 -22.76 20.18 -12.55
N GLU A 653 -24.02 19.79 -12.27
CA GLU A 653 -25.15 20.08 -13.15
C GLU A 653 -25.33 21.59 -13.38
N LYS A 654 -25.30 22.38 -12.31
CA LYS A 654 -25.40 23.87 -12.38
C LYS A 654 -24.26 24.44 -13.24
N ALA A 655 -23.04 23.93 -13.09
CA ALA A 655 -21.89 24.39 -13.86
C ALA A 655 -21.99 24.00 -15.36
N ALA A 656 -22.48 22.80 -15.65
CA ALA A 656 -22.75 22.32 -17.01
C ALA A 656 -23.85 23.18 -17.67
N MET A 657 -24.94 23.48 -16.96
CA MET A 657 -26.00 24.32 -17.45
C MET A 657 -25.51 25.75 -17.77
N LYS A 658 -24.62 26.32 -16.93
CA LYS A 658 -23.95 27.61 -17.22
C LYS A 658 -23.11 27.55 -18.50
N ALA A 659 -22.55 26.39 -18.83
CA ALA A 659 -21.81 26.16 -20.07
C ALA A 659 -22.72 25.91 -21.29
N GLY A 660 -24.03 25.80 -21.10
CA GLY A 660 -25.03 25.55 -22.15
C GLY A 660 -25.35 24.07 -22.38
N HIS A 661 -24.95 23.20 -21.45
CA HIS A 661 -25.21 21.76 -21.50
C HIS A 661 -26.22 21.34 -20.41
N GLU A 662 -27.34 20.80 -20.83
CA GLU A 662 -28.31 20.19 -19.92
C GLU A 662 -27.95 18.72 -19.71
N ILE A 663 -27.48 18.37 -18.52
CA ILE A 663 -27.05 17.02 -18.19
C ILE A 663 -27.48 16.67 -16.75
N GLU A 664 -27.91 15.43 -16.54
CA GLU A 664 -28.15 14.87 -15.22
C GLU A 664 -26.90 14.10 -14.77
N VAL A 665 -26.36 14.45 -13.60
CA VAL A 665 -25.27 13.68 -12.97
C VAL A 665 -25.88 12.50 -12.22
N PRO A 666 -25.50 11.26 -12.53
CA PRO A 666 -26.04 10.08 -11.87
C PRO A 666 -25.83 10.15 -10.35
N PHE A 667 -26.82 9.74 -9.60
CA PHE A 667 -26.75 9.65 -8.14
C PHE A 667 -27.49 8.43 -7.63
N SER A 668 -26.81 7.62 -6.82
CA SER A 668 -27.39 6.44 -6.15
C SER A 668 -27.39 6.65 -4.65
N PRO A 669 -28.57 6.78 -4.00
CA PRO A 669 -28.68 6.87 -2.54
C PRO A 669 -28.31 5.53 -1.88
N GLY A 670 -28.07 5.56 -0.57
CA GLY A 670 -27.81 4.36 0.22
C GLY A 670 -26.47 4.33 0.94
N ARG A 671 -25.74 5.46 0.96
CA ARG A 671 -24.64 5.63 1.92
C ARG A 671 -25.22 5.82 3.31
N ASN A 672 -24.43 5.50 4.34
CA ASN A 672 -24.81 5.80 5.72
C ASN A 672 -23.68 6.54 6.43
N ASP A 673 -23.97 7.06 7.62
CA ASP A 673 -23.05 7.92 8.38
C ASP A 673 -22.37 7.09 9.48
N ALA A 674 -21.05 7.06 9.49
CA ALA A 674 -20.26 6.48 10.58
C ALA A 674 -20.27 7.40 11.81
N THR A 675 -20.01 6.85 12.99
CA THR A 675 -19.78 7.63 14.21
C THR A 675 -18.29 7.75 14.51
N ALA A 676 -17.93 8.58 15.48
CA ALA A 676 -16.56 8.71 15.94
C ALA A 676 -16.03 7.38 16.52
N GLU A 677 -16.89 6.65 17.23
CA GLU A 677 -16.57 5.35 17.83
C GLU A 677 -16.35 4.24 16.79
N MET A 678 -16.90 4.42 15.58
CA MET A 678 -16.72 3.52 14.43
C MET A 678 -15.52 3.90 13.57
N THR A 679 -14.75 4.91 13.97
CA THR A 679 -13.60 5.39 13.22
C THR A 679 -12.33 5.13 14.01
N ASP A 680 -11.52 4.21 13.54
CA ASP A 680 -10.15 4.00 14.01
C ASP A 680 -9.29 5.17 13.51
N VAL A 681 -9.11 6.18 14.37
CA VAL A 681 -8.41 7.43 14.04
C VAL A 681 -6.98 7.15 13.56
N VAL A 682 -6.29 6.22 14.22
CA VAL A 682 -4.91 5.86 13.88
C VAL A 682 -4.85 5.18 12.51
N SER A 683 -5.64 4.14 12.35
CA SER A 683 -5.71 3.39 11.10
C SER A 683 -6.21 4.24 9.93
N PHE A 684 -7.12 5.19 10.17
CA PHE A 684 -7.67 6.06 9.13
C PHE A 684 -6.74 7.23 8.75
N SER A 685 -5.85 7.65 9.64
CA SER A 685 -4.93 8.77 9.39
C SER A 685 -4.01 8.56 8.18
N VAL A 686 -3.67 7.31 7.86
CA VAL A 686 -2.83 6.96 6.71
C VAL A 686 -3.48 7.26 5.34
N LEU A 687 -4.78 7.56 5.33
CA LEU A 687 -5.50 7.95 4.12
C LEU A 687 -5.35 9.46 3.78
N GLU A 688 -4.69 10.25 4.64
CA GLU A 688 -4.43 11.66 4.36
C GLU A 688 -3.59 11.80 3.09
N PRO A 689 -4.08 12.52 2.07
CA PRO A 689 -3.30 12.70 0.85
C PRO A 689 -2.09 13.62 1.10
N ASN A 690 -0.89 13.15 0.73
CA ASN A 690 0.30 14.00 0.69
C ASN A 690 0.24 15.01 -0.47
N ALA A 691 -0.45 14.66 -1.53
CA ALA A 691 -0.74 15.53 -2.66
C ALA A 691 -2.10 15.15 -3.25
N ASP A 692 -2.82 16.17 -3.73
CA ASP A 692 -4.04 16.01 -4.51
C ASP A 692 -4.01 16.99 -5.69
N ALA A 693 -3.45 16.54 -6.77
CA ALA A 693 -3.27 17.33 -7.97
C ALA A 693 -4.61 17.76 -8.61
N PHE A 694 -5.72 17.06 -8.33
CA PHE A 694 -7.06 17.45 -8.78
C PHE A 694 -7.54 18.74 -8.11
N ARG A 695 -7.12 19.00 -6.85
CA ARG A 695 -7.34 20.26 -6.14
C ARG A 695 -6.09 21.16 -6.13
N ASN A 696 -5.08 20.85 -6.90
CA ASN A 696 -3.79 21.57 -6.98
C ASN A 696 -3.11 21.73 -5.60
N TYR A 697 -3.17 20.67 -4.80
CA TYR A 697 -2.51 20.57 -3.51
C TYR A 697 -1.24 19.74 -3.60
N TYR A 698 -0.14 20.28 -3.10
CA TYR A 698 1.15 19.61 -3.05
C TYR A 698 1.92 20.06 -1.81
N ARG A 699 2.57 19.13 -1.13
CA ARG A 699 3.54 19.42 -0.06
C ARG A 699 4.94 19.30 -0.63
N ASP A 700 5.78 20.28 -0.35
CA ASP A 700 7.18 20.30 -0.80
C ASP A 700 7.98 19.10 -0.22
N GLY A 701 9.05 18.71 -0.92
CA GLY A 701 9.94 17.64 -0.50
C GLY A 701 9.50 16.22 -0.92
N LEU A 702 8.36 16.07 -1.61
CA LEU A 702 7.88 14.81 -2.14
C LEU A 702 8.41 14.54 -3.57
N ARG A 703 8.02 13.39 -4.12
CA ARG A 703 8.17 13.09 -5.56
C ARG A 703 7.53 14.20 -6.39
N ARG A 704 7.91 14.30 -7.66
CA ARG A 704 7.39 15.33 -8.57
C ARG A 704 5.85 15.38 -8.59
N PRO A 705 5.22 16.57 -8.60
CA PRO A 705 3.76 16.71 -8.52
C PRO A 705 3.01 15.92 -9.59
N GLU A 706 3.53 15.87 -10.82
CA GLU A 706 2.93 15.12 -11.91
C GLU A 706 3.02 13.59 -11.74
N GLU A 707 4.02 13.07 -11.04
CA GLU A 707 4.09 11.65 -10.65
C GLU A 707 3.05 11.32 -9.59
N LEU A 708 2.85 12.23 -8.63
CA LEU A 708 1.82 12.08 -7.59
C LEU A 708 0.40 12.21 -8.16
N LEU A 709 0.21 12.98 -9.25
CA LEU A 709 -1.04 12.98 -10.01
C LEU A 709 -1.36 11.58 -10.54
N VAL A 710 -0.40 10.95 -11.23
CA VAL A 710 -0.59 9.62 -11.80
C VAL A 710 -0.80 8.58 -10.72
N ASP A 711 -0.05 8.65 -9.62
CA ASP A 711 -0.21 7.77 -8.46
C ASP A 711 -1.61 7.90 -7.86
N ARG A 712 -2.10 9.13 -7.66
CA ARG A 712 -3.45 9.37 -7.14
C ARG A 712 -4.53 8.89 -8.09
N ALA A 713 -4.37 9.12 -9.39
CA ALA A 713 -5.29 8.61 -10.42
C ALA A 713 -5.34 7.07 -10.39
N HIS A 714 -4.22 6.40 -10.24
CA HIS A 714 -4.16 4.94 -10.09
C HIS A 714 -4.88 4.46 -8.82
N LEU A 715 -4.68 5.12 -7.67
CA LEU A 715 -5.40 4.80 -6.44
C LEU A 715 -6.93 4.98 -6.58
N LEU A 716 -7.36 5.97 -7.37
CA LEU A 716 -8.76 6.17 -7.72
C LEU A 716 -9.23 5.31 -8.91
N THR A 717 -8.42 4.36 -9.35
CA THR A 717 -8.73 3.46 -10.49
C THR A 717 -9.06 4.18 -11.79
N LEU A 718 -8.55 5.40 -11.99
CA LEU A 718 -8.80 6.22 -13.16
C LEU A 718 -7.92 5.80 -14.34
N SER A 719 -8.48 5.80 -15.53
CA SER A 719 -7.72 5.77 -16.78
C SER A 719 -7.12 7.14 -17.11
N ALA A 720 -6.19 7.20 -18.06
CA ALA A 720 -5.57 8.46 -18.46
C ALA A 720 -6.60 9.50 -18.99
N PRO A 721 -7.60 9.13 -19.82
CA PRO A 721 -8.67 10.06 -20.18
C PRO A 721 -9.49 10.56 -18.99
N GLU A 722 -9.90 9.67 -18.06
CA GLU A 722 -10.67 10.07 -16.86
C GLU A 722 -9.86 11.02 -15.96
N MET A 723 -8.57 10.74 -15.76
CA MET A 723 -7.66 11.65 -15.05
C MET A 723 -7.61 13.02 -15.73
N THR A 724 -7.49 13.04 -17.04
CA THR A 724 -7.37 14.27 -17.85
C THR A 724 -8.61 15.15 -17.73
N VAL A 725 -9.82 14.59 -17.95
CA VAL A 725 -11.05 15.38 -17.84
C VAL A 725 -11.32 15.88 -16.43
N LEU A 726 -10.99 15.06 -15.42
CA LEU A 726 -11.16 15.47 -14.02
C LEU A 726 -10.24 16.63 -13.65
N VAL A 727 -8.96 16.60 -14.04
CA VAL A 727 -8.07 17.74 -13.78
C VAL A 727 -8.60 18.99 -14.46
N GLY A 728 -8.89 18.96 -15.77
CA GLY A 728 -9.39 20.10 -16.51
C GLY A 728 -10.70 20.64 -15.96
N GLY A 729 -11.64 19.76 -15.61
CA GLY A 729 -12.92 20.15 -15.05
C GLY A 729 -12.81 20.75 -13.64
N MET A 730 -12.03 20.14 -12.75
CA MET A 730 -11.78 20.67 -11.41
C MET A 730 -11.15 22.08 -11.45
N ARG A 731 -10.28 22.34 -12.44
CA ARG A 731 -9.70 23.68 -12.66
C ARG A 731 -10.76 24.71 -13.05
N VAL A 732 -11.59 24.43 -14.07
CA VAL A 732 -12.60 25.38 -14.51
C VAL A 732 -13.74 25.53 -13.48
N LEU A 733 -13.98 24.52 -12.64
CA LEU A 733 -14.89 24.60 -11.50
C LEU A 733 -14.29 25.37 -10.31
N ASN A 734 -13.06 25.84 -10.40
CA ASN A 734 -12.35 26.61 -9.39
C ASN A 734 -12.22 25.86 -8.04
N ALA A 735 -12.03 24.53 -8.10
CA ALA A 735 -11.99 23.65 -6.93
C ALA A 735 -10.58 23.52 -6.32
N ASN A 736 -9.68 24.44 -6.62
CA ASN A 736 -8.30 24.43 -6.13
C ASN A 736 -8.23 24.66 -4.62
N PHE A 737 -7.27 24.00 -3.99
CA PHE A 737 -6.87 24.26 -2.61
C PHE A 737 -6.48 25.73 -2.44
N ASP A 738 -6.87 26.34 -1.32
CA ASP A 738 -6.61 27.74 -0.98
C ASP A 738 -7.03 28.75 -2.07
N LYS A 739 -8.00 28.37 -2.91
CA LYS A 739 -8.55 29.20 -4.00
C LYS A 739 -7.48 29.76 -4.96
N THR A 740 -6.36 29.03 -5.08
CA THR A 740 -5.29 29.41 -6.01
C THR A 740 -5.81 29.43 -7.44
N LYS A 741 -5.25 30.32 -8.25
CA LYS A 741 -5.62 30.49 -9.67
C LYS A 741 -4.76 29.67 -10.64
N HIS A 742 -3.80 28.92 -10.11
CA HIS A 742 -2.93 28.10 -10.97
C HIS A 742 -3.74 27.00 -11.66
N GLY A 743 -3.65 26.94 -12.98
CA GLY A 743 -4.41 25.99 -13.79
C GLY A 743 -5.86 26.43 -14.09
N VAL A 744 -6.38 27.50 -13.49
CA VAL A 744 -7.71 28.01 -13.80
C VAL A 744 -7.65 28.82 -15.12
N PHE A 745 -7.55 28.07 -16.23
CA PHE A 745 -7.39 28.68 -17.56
C PHE A 745 -8.75 29.00 -18.21
N THR A 746 -9.53 29.82 -17.54
CA THR A 746 -10.86 30.26 -18.00
C THR A 746 -11.22 31.61 -17.43
N ASP A 747 -11.91 32.45 -18.23
CA ASP A 747 -12.55 33.69 -17.77
C ASP A 747 -13.92 33.48 -17.13
N LYS A 748 -14.39 32.22 -17.11
CA LYS A 748 -15.73 31.83 -16.58
C LYS A 748 -15.58 30.74 -15.52
N PRO A 749 -14.92 31.01 -14.37
CA PRO A 749 -14.82 30.03 -13.31
C PRO A 749 -16.21 29.56 -12.82
N GLU A 750 -16.26 28.34 -12.28
CA GLU A 750 -17.51 27.65 -11.90
C GLU A 750 -18.46 27.38 -13.07
N THR A 751 -17.92 27.26 -14.28
CA THR A 751 -18.63 26.88 -15.50
C THR A 751 -17.91 25.71 -16.14
N LEU A 752 -18.60 24.60 -16.41
CA LEU A 752 -17.97 23.37 -16.89
C LEU A 752 -17.71 23.44 -18.39
N THR A 753 -16.66 24.16 -18.76
CA THR A 753 -16.20 24.30 -20.15
C THR A 753 -14.89 23.54 -20.39
N ASN A 754 -14.56 23.28 -21.65
CA ASN A 754 -13.26 22.72 -22.05
C ASN A 754 -12.13 23.77 -22.13
N ASP A 755 -12.35 24.97 -21.58
CA ASP A 755 -11.40 26.10 -21.65
C ASP A 755 -9.99 25.76 -21.14
N PHE A 756 -9.88 24.89 -20.14
CA PHE A 756 -8.58 24.44 -19.64
C PHE A 756 -7.70 23.92 -20.77
N PHE A 757 -8.22 23.04 -21.62
CA PHE A 757 -7.44 22.43 -22.71
C PHE A 757 -7.22 23.41 -23.86
N VAL A 758 -8.24 24.20 -24.21
CA VAL A 758 -8.15 25.20 -25.27
C VAL A 758 -7.04 26.21 -24.94
N ASN A 759 -7.05 26.75 -23.72
CA ASN A 759 -6.10 27.78 -23.30
C ASN A 759 -4.71 27.23 -22.98
N LEU A 760 -4.60 25.98 -22.51
CA LEU A 760 -3.30 25.30 -22.30
C LEU A 760 -2.57 25.11 -23.62
N LEU A 761 -3.28 24.79 -24.70
CA LEU A 761 -2.70 24.46 -26.01
C LEU A 761 -2.68 25.64 -26.98
N GLU A 762 -3.03 26.86 -26.53
CA GLU A 762 -3.01 28.05 -27.35
C GLU A 762 -1.61 28.39 -27.88
N MET A 763 -1.47 28.52 -29.19
CA MET A 763 -0.16 28.69 -29.84
C MET A 763 0.49 30.08 -29.62
N GLY A 764 -0.30 31.10 -29.26
CA GLY A 764 0.18 32.44 -28.98
C GLY A 764 0.74 32.65 -27.57
N ILE A 765 0.80 31.59 -26.79
CA ILE A 765 1.25 31.62 -25.40
C ILE A 765 2.59 30.89 -25.23
N ARG A 766 3.49 31.54 -24.50
CA ARG A 766 4.76 30.96 -24.09
C ARG A 766 4.79 30.78 -22.57
N TRP A 767 5.02 29.55 -22.15
CA TRP A 767 5.15 29.23 -20.73
C TRP A 767 6.56 29.53 -20.22
N LYS A 768 6.65 30.20 -19.08
CA LYS A 768 7.89 30.57 -18.42
C LYS A 768 7.85 30.16 -16.96
N LYS A 769 8.84 29.41 -16.50
CA LYS A 769 8.99 29.11 -15.08
C LYS A 769 9.38 30.37 -14.32
N THR A 770 8.63 30.74 -13.29
CA THR A 770 8.80 31.95 -12.48
C THR A 770 8.99 31.70 -11.00
N GLY A 771 8.75 30.49 -10.53
CA GLY A 771 8.95 30.04 -9.15
C GLY A 771 9.09 28.55 -9.04
N ASP A 772 9.26 28.06 -7.81
CA ASP A 772 9.14 26.66 -7.53
C ASP A 772 7.67 26.25 -7.80
N HIS A 773 7.47 25.27 -8.65
CA HIS A 773 6.16 24.79 -9.06
C HIS A 773 5.20 25.81 -9.72
N VAL A 774 5.68 26.99 -10.14
CA VAL A 774 4.85 28.02 -10.78
C VAL A 774 5.38 28.42 -12.15
N PHE A 775 4.47 28.46 -13.13
CA PHE A 775 4.72 28.88 -14.50
C PHE A 775 3.74 29.96 -14.91
N GLU A 776 4.21 30.95 -15.67
CA GLU A 776 3.42 32.00 -16.27
C GLU A 776 3.24 31.76 -17.76
N ALA A 777 1.98 31.88 -18.21
CA ALA A 777 1.58 31.89 -19.61
C ALA A 777 1.67 33.34 -20.14
N VAL A 778 2.66 33.64 -20.91
CA VAL A 778 2.91 34.99 -21.45
C VAL A 778 2.43 35.04 -22.90
N ASP A 779 1.55 35.98 -23.19
CA ASP A 779 1.16 36.29 -24.59
C ASP A 779 2.35 36.84 -25.36
N GLU A 780 2.70 36.18 -26.48
CA GLU A 780 3.90 36.51 -27.23
C GLU A 780 3.80 37.86 -27.95
N LYS A 781 2.60 38.41 -28.18
CA LYS A 781 2.40 39.68 -28.88
C LYS A 781 2.39 40.85 -27.92
N THR A 782 1.75 40.70 -26.76
CA THR A 782 1.58 41.78 -25.79
C THR A 782 2.62 41.76 -24.70
N GLY A 783 3.17 40.58 -24.38
CA GLY A 783 4.05 40.38 -23.25
C GLY A 783 3.33 40.26 -21.91
N ASP A 784 2.01 40.25 -21.90
CA ASP A 784 1.20 40.16 -20.68
C ASP A 784 1.10 38.74 -20.20
N VAL A 785 1.02 38.55 -18.87
CA VAL A 785 0.74 37.26 -18.25
C VAL A 785 -0.77 37.01 -18.31
N LYS A 786 -1.17 35.99 -19.06
CA LYS A 786 -2.57 35.60 -19.23
C LYS A 786 -3.02 34.60 -18.18
N TRP A 787 -2.21 33.58 -17.90
CA TRP A 787 -2.53 32.51 -16.94
C TRP A 787 -1.31 32.18 -16.07
N THR A 788 -1.57 31.48 -14.99
CA THR A 788 -0.52 30.81 -14.20
C THR A 788 -0.88 29.34 -14.01
N GLY A 789 0.12 28.48 -14.02
CA GLY A 789 -0.09 27.02 -13.85
C GLY A 789 1.03 26.36 -13.08
N THR A 790 0.88 25.08 -12.80
CA THR A 790 1.85 24.22 -12.14
C THR A 790 2.32 23.12 -13.10
N GLU A 791 3.30 22.30 -12.68
CA GLU A 791 3.72 21.11 -13.43
C GLU A 791 2.54 20.20 -13.74
N VAL A 792 1.60 20.07 -12.79
CA VAL A 792 0.38 19.24 -12.95
C VAL A 792 -0.50 19.72 -14.11
N ASP A 793 -0.54 21.03 -14.33
CA ASP A 793 -1.32 21.61 -15.43
C ASP A 793 -0.57 21.47 -16.76
N LEU A 794 0.74 21.78 -16.74
CA LEU A 794 1.55 21.81 -17.94
C LEU A 794 1.88 20.42 -18.51
N VAL A 795 1.84 19.37 -17.69
CA VAL A 795 2.12 18.01 -18.14
C VAL A 795 1.15 17.55 -19.24
N PHE A 796 -0.10 18.06 -19.24
CA PHE A 796 -1.09 17.77 -20.28
C PHE A 796 -0.76 18.43 -21.63
N GLY A 797 0.12 19.41 -21.66
CA GLY A 797 0.65 20.00 -22.90
C GLY A 797 2.03 19.46 -23.29
N SER A 798 2.78 18.87 -22.36
CA SER A 798 4.19 18.48 -22.57
C SER A 798 4.43 16.99 -22.72
N ASN A 799 3.70 16.13 -21.96
CA ASN A 799 3.79 14.69 -22.14
C ASN A 799 3.02 14.27 -23.38
N SER A 800 3.64 13.55 -24.31
CA SER A 800 3.09 13.25 -25.63
C SER A 800 1.75 12.49 -25.59
N GLN A 801 1.58 11.56 -24.64
CA GLN A 801 0.34 10.80 -24.48
C GLN A 801 -0.77 11.66 -23.87
N LEU A 802 -0.48 12.39 -22.79
CA LEU A 802 -1.47 13.28 -22.17
C LEU A 802 -1.84 14.44 -23.10
N ARG A 803 -0.89 14.95 -23.88
CA ARG A 803 -1.16 15.97 -24.89
C ARG A 803 -2.11 15.46 -25.97
N ALA A 804 -1.90 14.25 -26.47
CA ALA A 804 -2.81 13.66 -27.46
C ALA A 804 -4.23 13.55 -26.93
N ILE A 805 -4.42 13.24 -25.64
CA ILE A 805 -5.74 13.22 -24.98
C ILE A 805 -6.28 14.65 -24.81
N ALA A 806 -5.44 15.59 -24.36
CA ALA A 806 -5.83 16.98 -24.20
C ALA A 806 -6.26 17.65 -25.52
N GLU A 807 -5.63 17.32 -26.64
CA GLU A 807 -5.99 17.79 -27.98
C GLU A 807 -7.40 17.33 -28.40
N VAL A 808 -7.82 16.12 -28.00
CA VAL A 808 -9.21 15.68 -28.20
C VAL A 808 -10.18 16.62 -27.52
N TYR A 809 -9.95 16.97 -26.25
CA TYR A 809 -10.84 17.81 -25.46
C TYR A 809 -10.71 19.32 -25.82
N ALA A 810 -9.60 19.74 -26.43
CA ALA A 810 -9.43 21.10 -26.92
C ALA A 810 -10.11 21.38 -28.27
N SER A 811 -10.55 20.34 -28.98
CA SER A 811 -11.17 20.46 -30.29
C SER A 811 -12.53 21.16 -30.24
N GLU A 812 -12.93 21.85 -31.31
CA GLU A 812 -14.16 22.66 -31.34
C GLU A 812 -15.44 21.85 -31.15
N ASP A 813 -15.43 20.59 -31.59
CA ASP A 813 -16.54 19.63 -31.49
C ASP A 813 -16.54 18.82 -30.18
N ALA A 814 -15.61 19.07 -29.26
CA ALA A 814 -15.42 18.28 -28.07
C ALA A 814 -16.16 18.77 -26.82
N LYS A 815 -16.90 19.88 -26.90
CA LYS A 815 -17.51 20.49 -25.71
C LYS A 815 -18.49 19.56 -25.00
N GLU A 816 -19.41 18.95 -25.75
CA GLU A 816 -20.37 17.98 -25.19
C GLU A 816 -19.67 16.73 -24.68
N LYS A 817 -18.70 16.22 -25.46
CA LYS A 817 -17.89 15.07 -25.05
C LYS A 817 -17.14 15.32 -23.74
N PHE A 818 -16.53 16.49 -23.59
CA PHE A 818 -15.81 16.85 -22.36
C PHE A 818 -16.75 16.81 -21.15
N VAL A 819 -17.93 17.44 -21.26
CA VAL A 819 -18.91 17.46 -20.17
C VAL A 819 -19.40 16.04 -19.84
N ALA A 820 -19.72 15.24 -20.85
CA ALA A 820 -20.17 13.87 -20.65
C ALA A 820 -19.09 12.99 -19.98
N ASP A 821 -17.86 13.05 -20.48
CA ASP A 821 -16.75 12.28 -19.93
C ASP A 821 -16.35 12.74 -18.53
N PHE A 822 -16.41 14.05 -18.24
CA PHE A 822 -16.22 14.58 -16.88
C PHE A 822 -17.27 14.04 -15.93
N VAL A 823 -18.55 14.08 -16.30
CA VAL A 823 -19.66 13.57 -15.47
C VAL A 823 -19.50 12.06 -15.24
N ALA A 824 -19.12 11.29 -16.23
CA ALA A 824 -18.88 9.85 -16.08
C ALA A 824 -17.71 9.57 -15.11
N ALA A 825 -16.60 10.30 -15.25
CA ALA A 825 -15.45 10.17 -14.36
C ALA A 825 -15.76 10.66 -12.92
N TRP A 826 -16.55 11.72 -12.79
CA TRP A 826 -17.05 12.21 -11.50
C TRP A 826 -17.93 11.17 -10.81
N ASP A 827 -18.94 10.64 -11.49
CA ASP A 827 -19.81 9.59 -10.97
C ASP A 827 -19.02 8.36 -10.51
N LYS A 828 -18.03 7.94 -11.31
CA LYS A 828 -17.11 6.86 -10.94
C LYS A 828 -16.43 7.13 -9.61
N VAL A 829 -15.82 8.31 -9.41
CA VAL A 829 -15.13 8.65 -8.15
C VAL A 829 -16.09 8.70 -6.97
N MET A 830 -17.27 9.29 -7.15
CA MET A 830 -18.29 9.36 -6.10
C MET A 830 -18.83 8.00 -5.66
N ASN A 831 -18.67 6.95 -6.47
CA ASN A 831 -19.21 5.62 -6.22
C ASN A 831 -18.12 4.53 -6.06
N LEU A 832 -16.82 4.88 -5.93
CA LEU A 832 -15.75 3.88 -5.82
C LEU A 832 -15.92 2.96 -4.61
N ASP A 833 -16.45 3.45 -3.52
CA ASP A 833 -16.70 2.73 -2.27
C ASP A 833 -18.10 2.09 -2.17
N ARG A 834 -18.93 2.21 -3.23
CA ARG A 834 -20.27 1.64 -3.30
C ARG A 834 -20.21 0.22 -3.85
N PHE A 835 -19.74 -0.71 -3.02
CA PHE A 835 -19.62 -2.12 -3.39
C PHE A 835 -20.99 -2.81 -3.54
N ASP A 836 -22.03 -2.25 -2.97
CA ASP A 836 -23.42 -2.69 -3.10
C ASP A 836 -24.01 -2.44 -4.51
N LEU A 837 -23.48 -1.47 -5.26
CA LEU A 837 -23.91 -1.16 -6.63
C LEU A 837 -23.22 -2.05 -7.69
N ARG A 838 -22.10 -2.67 -7.33
CA ARG A 838 -21.35 -3.56 -8.23
C ARG A 838 -22.01 -4.95 -8.20
N LYS A 839 -22.74 -5.27 -9.27
CA LYS A 839 -23.35 -6.60 -9.45
C LYS A 839 -22.30 -7.61 -9.89
#